data_d2be9630f17c51e0c5a2eb0ea0873872
#
_entry.id   d2be9630f17c51e0c5a2eb0ea0873872
#
_cell.length_a   1.000
_cell.length_b   1.000
_cell.length_c   1.000
_cell.angle_alpha   90.00
_cell.angle_beta   90.00
_cell.angle_gamma   90.00
#
_symmetry.space_group_name_H-M   'P 1'
#
loop_
_entity.id
_entity.type
_entity.pdbx_description
1 polymer ?
#
loop_
_entity_poly.entity_id
_entity_poly.type
_entity_poly.pdbx_seq_one_letter_code
_entity_poly.pdbx_strand_id
1 'polypeptide(L)'
;KFAQNAEYSKQDIDSLFTLKYERNKSGFSDDNYNNLIFKAKEDIALGENQTLYIIVRTEPQSLPDQYRKPYTYRNEIYKTEPGENETKIGSADQKLYHGGEILKELGQVFTYDGENVTTDSSIDGADKGEDAYKKICSDLLKDTGSGIYAAWAFKVNHGGELNSNYRVLEEIPEGMELAYIRIKWKGANATSVESSAIADLGSEWKKVENDTTNDDKQPQHTIYYVSNDKKQALIQLGRFQADHIEDQGSVDVQVVCRVTDPNVLLGGEEKTFTNKVILQSEDGRKDLATATADAKIKDTNLTKENGYSTTSSNESQKVTYTIVANSRGQKLLTAEGEKLTLVDTLGEYLSFDSESLKATNIKTKEQVEIQSSYNPKDKTIEIVIPDETPVEITYSVTVNIAPNQKVALQNSVHWKSYSANGGTTNKIEQFSYQLSAGGSSGTTLHPNLTIKKTDQDNTSNKMNGVEFEVYECKMNNNQIQRTNNKTTATITDGTCVINTNQFTMDFNTIYEVKETSTAPGYKLDATPHYIMCVKQVEGKYPDAATAYIEYCKQMKDDTKYKVVYDTKNFFLEIYNEQKGIVVEKAFINDAAGNSRKPVSGTYRFGLYNNAEGIGSPLDIVSITYSPGDTAVKTAKFKNLALNTTYYVFELDDNNQPIKVSQEATINKQQYTVKYSNANSQSEDTSVNAAICGDTVTATNQNHIKELPSTGSCGVLIYRLAGAILILFAVVLMLMKYKE
;
A
#
# COMPACT_ATOMS: atom_id res chain seq x y z
N LYS A 1 27.37 48.71 -22.01
CA LYS A 1 28.78 48.24 -22.10
C LYS A 1 29.67 49.42 -21.78
N PHE A 2 30.36 49.42 -20.67
CA PHE A 2 31.40 50.36 -20.41
C PHE A 2 32.58 50.08 -21.36
N ALA A 3 33.19 51.09 -21.90
CA ALA A 3 34.35 50.88 -22.76
C ALA A 3 35.47 50.24 -21.90
N GLN A 4 35.98 49.09 -22.34
CA GLN A 4 37.16 48.49 -21.73
C GLN A 4 38.31 49.53 -21.90
N ASN A 5 38.97 49.90 -20.77
CA ASN A 5 40.08 50.83 -20.69
C ASN A 5 39.77 52.33 -20.53
N ALA A 6 38.59 52.72 -20.07
CA ALA A 6 38.34 54.10 -19.65
C ALA A 6 38.75 54.30 -18.18
N GLU A 7 39.58 55.28 -17.88
CA GLU A 7 39.84 55.71 -16.51
C GLU A 7 38.63 56.49 -15.97
N TYR A 8 38.02 55.96 -14.91
CA TYR A 8 36.89 56.63 -14.23
C TYR A 8 37.37 57.22 -12.91
N SER A 9 37.09 58.51 -12.68
CA SER A 9 37.19 59.07 -11.37
C SER A 9 35.84 58.98 -10.65
N LYS A 10 35.81 58.33 -9.49
CA LYS A 10 34.66 58.29 -8.60
C LYS A 10 34.51 59.63 -7.89
N GLN A 11 33.41 60.36 -8.11
CA GLN A 11 33.01 61.46 -7.24
C GLN A 11 31.85 61.04 -6.37
N ASP A 12 31.76 61.58 -5.17
CA ASP A 12 30.63 61.33 -4.29
C ASP A 12 29.38 61.98 -4.92
N ILE A 13 28.36 61.17 -5.16
CA ILE A 13 27.09 61.61 -5.79
C ILE A 13 26.43 62.71 -4.96
N ASP A 14 26.57 62.69 -3.64
CA ASP A 14 26.04 63.70 -2.75
C ASP A 14 26.77 65.05 -2.85
N SER A 15 27.95 65.11 -3.41
CA SER A 15 28.63 66.36 -3.69
C SER A 15 28.05 67.10 -4.90
N LEU A 16 27.54 66.39 -5.89
CA LEU A 16 27.09 66.92 -7.14
C LEU A 16 25.55 67.08 -7.20
N PHE A 17 24.82 66.20 -6.52
CA PHE A 17 23.37 66.09 -6.63
C PHE A 17 22.67 66.11 -5.28
N THR A 18 21.42 66.65 -5.29
CA THR A 18 20.43 66.39 -4.25
C THR A 18 19.55 65.25 -4.74
N LEU A 19 19.42 64.19 -3.94
CA LEU A 19 18.60 63.01 -4.28
C LEU A 19 17.21 63.12 -3.65
N LYS A 20 16.17 62.86 -4.43
CA LYS A 20 14.80 62.72 -3.94
C LYS A 20 14.21 61.40 -4.47
N TYR A 21 13.60 60.63 -3.60
CA TYR A 21 12.91 59.40 -3.92
C TYR A 21 11.41 59.56 -3.75
N GLU A 22 10.61 59.28 -4.81
CA GLU A 22 9.17 59.38 -4.80
C GLU A 22 8.59 58.00 -5.11
N ARG A 23 7.80 57.45 -4.17
CA ARG A 23 7.08 56.18 -4.35
C ARG A 23 5.72 56.41 -4.95
N ASN A 24 5.30 55.48 -5.82
CA ASN A 24 3.92 55.32 -6.31
C ASN A 24 3.34 56.58 -6.92
N LYS A 25 4.04 57.26 -7.81
CA LYS A 25 3.45 58.33 -8.58
C LYS A 25 2.54 57.76 -9.68
N SER A 26 1.24 57.97 -9.55
CA SER A 26 0.25 57.73 -10.60
C SER A 26 0.40 58.71 -11.74
N GLY A 27 0.63 58.25 -12.95
CA GLY A 27 0.71 59.16 -14.12
C GLY A 27 1.12 58.47 -15.43
N PHE A 28 1.56 57.22 -15.39
CA PHE A 28 1.87 56.41 -16.56
C PHE A 28 0.92 55.23 -16.58
N SER A 29 0.32 54.94 -17.72
CA SER A 29 -0.64 53.85 -17.87
C SER A 29 -0.13 52.54 -17.28
N ASP A 30 -0.89 52.01 -16.34
CA ASP A 30 -0.90 50.65 -15.78
C ASP A 30 0.21 50.20 -14.83
N ASP A 31 1.30 50.97 -14.60
CA ASP A 31 2.40 50.54 -13.74
C ASP A 31 2.77 51.56 -12.66
N ASN A 32 2.97 51.14 -11.44
CA ASN A 32 3.44 51.95 -10.33
C ASN A 32 4.95 52.18 -10.48
N TYR A 33 5.35 53.34 -11.01
CA TYR A 33 6.74 53.75 -11.11
C TYR A 33 7.24 54.42 -9.81
N ASN A 34 8.47 54.08 -9.46
CA ASN A 34 9.21 54.79 -8.43
C ASN A 34 10.20 55.74 -9.10
N ASN A 35 10.14 57.03 -8.78
CA ASN A 35 11.04 58.06 -9.33
C ASN A 35 12.23 58.30 -8.42
N LEU A 36 13.43 58.21 -8.96
CA LEU A 36 14.66 58.69 -8.33
C LEU A 36 15.10 59.95 -9.07
N ILE A 37 15.01 61.08 -8.40
CA ILE A 37 15.28 62.42 -8.97
C ILE A 37 16.68 62.85 -8.50
N PHE A 38 17.56 63.11 -9.48
CA PHE A 38 18.87 63.69 -9.29
C PHE A 38 18.81 65.18 -9.64
N LYS A 39 18.82 66.04 -8.65
CA LYS A 39 18.89 67.50 -8.88
C LYS A 39 20.27 68.00 -8.70
N ALA A 40 20.89 68.50 -9.75
CA ALA A 40 22.21 69.13 -9.65
C ALA A 40 22.19 70.31 -8.65
N LYS A 41 23.21 70.39 -7.81
CA LYS A 41 23.40 71.46 -6.82
C LYS A 41 23.88 72.73 -7.47
N GLU A 42 24.74 72.59 -8.48
CA GLU A 42 25.31 73.64 -9.30
C GLU A 42 25.41 73.17 -10.74
N ASP A 43 25.66 74.08 -11.68
CA ASP A 43 25.92 73.73 -13.06
C ASP A 43 27.16 72.79 -13.18
N ILE A 44 26.96 71.59 -13.71
CA ILE A 44 28.03 70.62 -13.89
C ILE A 44 28.67 70.88 -15.26
N ALA A 45 29.83 71.48 -15.26
CA ALA A 45 30.61 71.68 -16.46
C ALA A 45 31.40 70.40 -16.79
N LEU A 46 31.15 69.80 -17.93
CA LEU A 46 31.93 68.69 -18.47
C LEU A 46 32.91 69.25 -19.52
N GLY A 47 34.18 68.87 -19.42
CA GLY A 47 35.19 69.19 -20.42
C GLY A 47 34.92 68.49 -21.75
N GLU A 48 35.62 68.92 -22.78
CA GLU A 48 35.57 68.28 -24.06
C GLU A 48 35.97 66.81 -23.98
N ASN A 49 35.07 65.88 -24.44
CA ASN A 49 35.21 64.43 -24.30
C ASN A 49 35.02 63.85 -22.88
N GLN A 50 34.46 64.59 -21.95
CA GLN A 50 34.08 64.05 -20.64
C GLN A 50 32.61 63.63 -20.65
N THR A 51 32.34 62.47 -20.00
CA THR A 51 31.00 61.96 -19.84
C THR A 51 30.70 61.64 -18.39
N LEU A 52 29.58 62.13 -17.88
CA LEU A 52 29.11 61.78 -16.55
C LEU A 52 28.25 60.53 -16.61
N TYR A 53 28.66 59.48 -15.86
CA TYR A 53 27.88 58.28 -15.69
C TYR A 53 27.22 58.28 -14.32
N ILE A 54 25.91 58.10 -14.25
CA ILE A 54 25.18 57.90 -13.03
C ILE A 54 24.77 56.40 -12.99
N ILE A 55 25.33 55.66 -12.03
CA ILE A 55 25.02 54.24 -11.87
C ILE A 55 24.01 54.10 -10.77
N VAL A 56 22.82 53.53 -11.12
CA VAL A 56 21.73 53.25 -10.20
C VAL A 56 21.57 51.73 -10.10
N ARG A 57 21.67 51.20 -8.90
CA ARG A 57 21.34 49.80 -8.61
C ARG A 57 19.94 49.73 -8.07
N THR A 58 19.08 48.98 -8.71
CA THR A 58 17.71 48.73 -8.29
C THR A 58 17.50 47.24 -8.02
N GLU A 59 16.67 46.96 -7.02
CA GLU A 59 16.23 45.59 -6.72
C GLU A 59 14.72 45.50 -6.94
N PRO A 60 14.19 44.48 -7.63
CA PRO A 60 12.76 44.32 -7.78
C PRO A 60 12.12 44.04 -6.41
N GLN A 61 11.02 44.74 -6.09
CA GLN A 61 10.31 44.57 -4.82
C GLN A 61 9.41 43.33 -4.80
N SER A 62 9.01 42.82 -5.96
CA SER A 62 8.30 41.57 -6.13
C SER A 62 8.73 40.91 -7.42
N LEU A 63 8.89 39.60 -7.39
CA LEU A 63 9.08 38.81 -8.60
C LEU A 63 7.70 38.40 -9.14
N PRO A 64 7.55 38.26 -10.49
CA PRO A 64 6.27 37.87 -11.08
C PRO A 64 5.89 36.47 -10.65
N ASP A 65 4.60 36.24 -10.36
CA ASP A 65 4.05 34.95 -9.94
C ASP A 65 4.09 33.88 -11.03
N GLN A 66 4.37 34.28 -12.29
CA GLN A 66 4.36 33.36 -13.43
C GLN A 66 5.78 32.83 -13.73
N TYR A 67 5.93 31.58 -13.41
CA TYR A 67 7.09 30.76 -13.74
C TYR A 67 7.42 30.74 -15.24
N ARG A 68 8.70 30.83 -15.60
CA ARG A 68 9.23 30.84 -16.98
C ARG A 68 8.87 32.05 -17.87
N LYS A 69 8.09 33.00 -17.43
CA LYS A 69 7.85 34.20 -18.23
C LYS A 69 8.80 35.30 -17.81
N PRO A 70 9.56 35.88 -18.75
CA PRO A 70 10.39 37.03 -18.42
C PRO A 70 9.48 38.21 -18.05
N TYR A 71 9.79 38.85 -16.95
CA TYR A 71 9.22 40.15 -16.64
C TYR A 71 10.20 41.25 -17.12
N THR A 72 9.69 42.19 -17.88
CA THR A 72 10.51 43.30 -18.38
C THR A 72 10.39 44.48 -17.43
N TYR A 73 11.47 44.74 -16.72
CA TYR A 73 11.59 45.99 -15.94
C TYR A 73 12.14 47.05 -16.87
N ARG A 74 11.37 48.11 -17.02
CA ARG A 74 11.75 49.26 -17.84
C ARG A 74 12.26 50.36 -16.94
N ASN A 75 13.45 50.90 -17.22
CA ASN A 75 14.00 52.07 -16.61
C ASN A 75 14.02 53.17 -17.64
N GLU A 76 13.38 54.32 -17.34
CA GLU A 76 13.29 55.49 -18.23
C GLU A 76 14.00 56.64 -17.58
N ILE A 77 14.75 57.38 -18.37
CA ILE A 77 15.47 58.58 -17.96
C ILE A 77 14.86 59.81 -18.61
N TYR A 78 14.47 60.75 -17.78
CA TYR A 78 13.89 62.03 -18.21
C TYR A 78 14.84 63.14 -17.80
N LYS A 79 14.94 64.16 -18.66
CA LYS A 79 15.62 65.43 -18.37
C LYS A 79 14.58 66.52 -18.20
N THR A 80 14.73 67.33 -17.16
CA THR A 80 13.89 68.51 -16.93
C THR A 80 14.81 69.74 -16.76
N GLU A 81 14.63 70.73 -17.58
CA GLU A 81 15.30 72.03 -17.42
C GLU A 81 14.36 73.00 -16.68
N PRO A 82 14.91 73.99 -15.94
CA PRO A 82 14.10 74.96 -15.21
C PRO A 82 13.09 75.68 -16.13
N GLY A 83 11.79 75.43 -15.91
CA GLY A 83 10.73 76.06 -16.69
C GLY A 83 10.26 75.24 -17.93
N GLU A 84 10.82 74.07 -18.19
CA GLU A 84 10.46 73.21 -19.28
C GLU A 84 9.73 71.92 -18.81
N ASN A 85 9.04 71.27 -19.74
CA ASN A 85 8.39 69.98 -19.49
C ASN A 85 9.45 68.88 -19.48
N GLU A 86 9.17 67.79 -18.75
CA GLU A 86 10.00 66.60 -18.72
C GLU A 86 10.13 65.99 -20.14
N THR A 87 11.38 65.78 -20.58
CA THR A 87 11.69 65.15 -21.88
C THR A 87 12.41 63.83 -21.65
N LYS A 88 11.87 62.75 -22.23
CA LYS A 88 12.50 61.44 -22.19
C LYS A 88 13.80 61.42 -23.01
N ILE A 89 14.91 61.15 -22.38
CA ILE A 89 16.23 61.10 -23.03
C ILE A 89 16.78 59.68 -23.22
N GLY A 90 16.19 58.68 -22.56
CA GLY A 90 16.61 57.32 -22.72
C GLY A 90 15.73 56.34 -21.99
N SER A 91 15.81 55.08 -22.38
CA SER A 91 15.22 53.94 -21.67
C SER A 91 16.04 52.69 -21.85
N ALA A 92 16.03 51.83 -20.87
CA ALA A 92 16.60 50.47 -20.93
C ALA A 92 15.64 49.45 -20.32
N ASP A 93 15.51 48.34 -20.98
CA ASP A 93 14.72 47.23 -20.52
C ASP A 93 15.64 46.11 -19.95
N GLN A 94 15.33 45.70 -18.74
CA GLN A 94 15.98 44.52 -18.11
C GLN A 94 14.95 43.42 -17.99
N LYS A 95 15.22 42.27 -18.58
CA LYS A 95 14.40 41.07 -18.43
C LYS A 95 14.90 40.28 -17.22
N LEU A 96 13.99 40.04 -16.28
CA LEU A 96 14.23 39.13 -15.15
C LEU A 96 13.28 37.95 -15.25
N TYR A 97 13.73 36.80 -14.85
CA TYR A 97 12.95 35.57 -14.85
C TYR A 97 12.69 35.19 -13.39
N HIS A 98 11.42 34.96 -13.05
CA HIS A 98 11.08 34.38 -11.75
C HIS A 98 11.45 32.89 -11.73
N GLY A 99 12.07 32.43 -10.66
CA GLY A 99 12.46 31.03 -10.50
C GLY A 99 13.75 30.69 -11.26
N GLY A 100 14.61 31.65 -11.51
CA GLY A 100 15.96 31.40 -12.02
C GLY A 100 16.80 30.54 -11.09
N GLU A 101 16.48 30.52 -9.79
CA GLU A 101 17.17 29.77 -8.76
C GLU A 101 16.84 28.26 -8.84
N ILE A 102 15.56 27.90 -9.03
CA ILE A 102 15.13 26.50 -9.10
C ILE A 102 13.93 26.31 -10.03
N LEU A 103 13.98 25.25 -10.82
CA LEU A 103 12.99 24.87 -11.82
C LEU A 103 12.75 23.37 -11.76
N LYS A 104 11.51 22.91 -11.51
CA LYS A 104 11.14 21.51 -11.40
C LYS A 104 10.06 21.11 -12.40
N GLU A 105 10.19 19.93 -12.98
CA GLU A 105 9.22 19.36 -13.90
C GLU A 105 9.09 17.86 -13.69
N LEU A 106 7.95 17.29 -14.07
CA LEU A 106 7.82 15.84 -14.22
C LEU A 106 8.55 15.43 -15.51
N GLY A 107 9.54 14.57 -15.36
CA GLY A 107 10.28 14.02 -16.50
C GLY A 107 9.51 12.86 -17.15
N GLN A 108 9.10 11.87 -16.36
CA GLN A 108 8.47 10.66 -16.86
C GLN A 108 7.84 9.82 -15.76
N VAL A 109 6.72 9.13 -16.06
CA VAL A 109 6.23 7.96 -15.30
C VAL A 109 6.57 6.70 -16.12
N PHE A 110 7.06 5.67 -15.47
CA PHE A 110 7.51 4.45 -16.12
C PHE A 110 7.34 3.23 -15.20
N THR A 111 7.45 2.03 -15.79
CA THR A 111 7.49 0.78 -15.02
C THR A 111 8.88 0.14 -15.17
N TYR A 112 9.30 -0.52 -14.09
CA TYR A 112 10.51 -1.35 -14.06
C TYR A 112 10.12 -2.76 -13.60
N ASP A 113 10.52 -3.79 -14.33
CA ASP A 113 10.14 -5.18 -14.07
C ASP A 113 11.26 -6.03 -13.43
N GLY A 114 12.32 -5.37 -12.97
CA GLY A 114 13.53 -5.99 -12.45
C GLY A 114 14.67 -6.06 -13.45
N GLU A 115 14.38 -5.89 -14.74
CA GLU A 115 15.37 -5.92 -15.84
C GLU A 115 15.20 -4.74 -16.79
N ASN A 116 13.96 -4.45 -17.20
CA ASN A 116 13.66 -3.49 -18.25
C ASN A 116 12.83 -2.32 -17.74
N VAL A 117 13.13 -1.14 -18.24
CA VAL A 117 12.32 0.05 -18.09
C VAL A 117 11.34 0.14 -19.26
N THR A 118 10.04 0.23 -18.95
CA THR A 118 9.00 0.40 -19.97
C THR A 118 8.26 1.71 -19.70
N THR A 119 8.22 2.57 -20.72
CA THR A 119 7.45 3.82 -20.66
C THR A 119 6.05 3.55 -21.17
N ASP A 120 5.06 3.83 -20.34
CA ASP A 120 3.66 3.73 -20.74
C ASP A 120 3.25 5.05 -21.41
N SER A 121 2.97 5.01 -22.71
CA SER A 121 2.52 6.15 -23.49
C SER A 121 1.09 6.62 -23.13
N SER A 122 0.37 5.86 -22.31
CA SER A 122 -0.97 6.21 -21.82
C SER A 122 -0.92 7.12 -20.59
N ILE A 123 0.25 7.33 -19.98
CA ILE A 123 0.43 8.22 -18.85
C ILE A 123 0.81 9.59 -19.38
N ASP A 124 -0.17 10.48 -19.35
CA ASP A 124 -0.06 11.85 -19.85
C ASP A 124 1.01 12.65 -19.10
N GLY A 125 1.96 13.27 -19.80
CA GLY A 125 2.95 14.18 -19.24
C GLY A 125 4.42 13.92 -19.59
N ALA A 126 4.74 12.94 -20.39
CA ALA A 126 6.12 12.71 -20.86
C ALA A 126 6.51 13.74 -21.92
N ASP A 127 7.06 14.86 -21.50
CA ASP A 127 7.76 15.76 -22.43
C ASP A 127 9.06 15.08 -22.88
N LYS A 128 9.16 14.80 -24.19
CA LYS A 128 10.27 14.10 -24.84
C LYS A 128 11.48 15.03 -25.05
N GLY A 129 11.90 15.73 -24.00
CA GLY A 129 13.08 16.58 -24.07
C GLY A 129 14.37 15.75 -24.19
N GLU A 130 15.26 16.16 -25.08
CA GLU A 130 16.55 15.52 -25.41
C GLU A 130 17.61 15.58 -24.28
N ASP A 131 17.28 16.01 -23.09
CA ASP A 131 18.23 16.10 -21.98
C ASP A 131 18.59 14.71 -21.43
N ALA A 132 19.88 14.39 -21.45
CA ALA A 132 20.45 13.12 -20.95
C ALA A 132 20.05 12.78 -19.52
N TYR A 133 19.73 13.80 -18.70
CA TYR A 133 19.26 13.64 -17.32
C TYR A 133 17.79 13.23 -17.20
N LYS A 134 17.04 13.22 -18.29
CA LYS A 134 15.69 12.64 -18.35
C LYS A 134 15.71 11.14 -18.59
N LYS A 135 16.82 10.58 -19.05
CA LYS A 135 16.97 9.14 -19.27
C LYS A 135 17.08 8.39 -17.94
N ILE A 136 16.29 7.35 -17.80
CA ILE A 136 16.25 6.53 -16.59
C ILE A 136 17.51 5.65 -16.52
N CYS A 137 18.15 5.63 -15.35
CA CYS A 137 19.29 4.78 -15.05
C CYS A 137 18.79 3.46 -14.42
N SER A 138 18.59 2.43 -15.24
CA SER A 138 18.04 1.14 -14.78
C SER A 138 18.92 0.45 -13.74
N ASP A 139 20.23 0.66 -13.80
CA ASP A 139 21.16 0.05 -12.83
C ASP A 139 20.92 0.53 -11.39
N LEU A 140 20.43 1.75 -11.21
CA LEU A 140 20.12 2.31 -9.90
C LEU A 140 18.74 1.89 -9.36
N LEU A 141 17.93 1.20 -10.16
CA LEU A 141 16.60 0.71 -9.74
C LEU A 141 16.66 -0.67 -9.08
N LYS A 142 17.76 -1.41 -9.25
CA LYS A 142 17.88 -2.81 -8.81
C LYS A 142 17.63 -2.99 -7.32
N ASP A 143 18.13 -2.09 -6.50
CA ASP A 143 17.98 -2.16 -5.03
C ASP A 143 16.57 -1.80 -4.56
N THR A 144 15.80 -1.05 -5.37
CA THR A 144 14.42 -0.65 -5.05
C THR A 144 13.40 -1.66 -5.56
N GLY A 145 13.74 -2.45 -6.58
CA GLY A 145 12.94 -3.55 -7.11
C GLY A 145 11.94 -3.13 -8.19
N SER A 146 11.16 -4.10 -8.65
CA SER A 146 10.13 -3.88 -9.68
C SER A 146 8.98 -3.00 -9.18
N GLY A 147 8.37 -2.21 -10.08
CA GLY A 147 7.27 -1.34 -9.69
C GLY A 147 6.97 -0.23 -10.69
N ILE A 148 6.12 0.70 -10.27
CA ILE A 148 5.81 1.94 -10.97
C ILE A 148 6.64 3.05 -10.35
N TYR A 149 7.22 3.88 -11.19
CA TYR A 149 8.11 4.96 -10.81
C TYR A 149 7.69 6.27 -11.45
N ALA A 150 7.98 7.37 -10.75
CA ALA A 150 7.97 8.70 -11.33
C ALA A 150 9.39 9.29 -11.23
N ALA A 151 9.84 9.85 -12.33
CA ALA A 151 11.09 10.61 -12.42
C ALA A 151 10.78 12.08 -12.54
N TRP A 152 11.27 12.87 -11.61
CA TRP A 152 11.24 14.32 -11.69
C TRP A 152 12.63 14.85 -12.04
N ALA A 153 12.64 15.95 -12.76
CA ALA A 153 13.88 16.68 -13.06
C ALA A 153 13.76 18.10 -12.53
N PHE A 154 14.82 18.61 -11.97
CA PHE A 154 14.91 20.02 -11.64
C PHE A 154 16.28 20.62 -11.95
N LYS A 155 16.28 21.92 -12.20
CA LYS A 155 17.49 22.70 -12.46
C LYS A 155 17.67 23.70 -11.34
N VAL A 156 18.91 23.84 -10.85
CA VAL A 156 19.29 24.89 -9.92
C VAL A 156 20.20 25.87 -10.62
N ASN A 157 20.01 27.15 -10.33
CA ASN A 157 20.74 28.26 -10.92
C ASN A 157 20.58 28.38 -12.46
N HIS A 158 19.38 28.07 -12.95
CA HIS A 158 19.09 28.16 -14.39
C HIS A 158 19.30 29.58 -14.95
N GLY A 159 19.00 30.60 -14.15
CA GLY A 159 19.19 32.02 -14.51
C GLY A 159 20.59 32.57 -14.23
N GLY A 160 21.45 31.79 -13.54
CA GLY A 160 22.80 32.22 -13.21
C GLY A 160 22.86 33.28 -12.09
N GLU A 161 21.89 33.33 -11.20
CA GLU A 161 21.76 34.39 -10.16
C GLU A 161 22.42 34.03 -8.84
N LEU A 162 22.66 32.72 -8.61
CA LEU A 162 23.28 32.24 -7.37
C LEU A 162 24.81 32.47 -7.38
N ASN A 163 25.33 32.93 -6.26
CA ASN A 163 26.73 33.30 -6.12
C ASN A 163 27.41 32.79 -4.84
N SER A 164 26.82 31.83 -4.18
CA SER A 164 27.28 31.26 -2.91
C SER A 164 27.07 29.76 -2.87
N ASN A 165 27.29 29.16 -1.71
CA ASN A 165 26.96 27.77 -1.46
C ASN A 165 25.47 27.64 -1.09
N TYR A 166 24.87 26.58 -1.56
CA TYR A 166 23.45 26.29 -1.31
C TYR A 166 23.27 24.80 -1.07
N ARG A 167 22.11 24.47 -0.49
CA ARG A 167 21.64 23.10 -0.39
C ARG A 167 20.19 22.99 -0.91
N VAL A 168 19.81 21.78 -1.30
CA VAL A 168 18.46 21.47 -1.76
C VAL A 168 17.85 20.45 -0.81
N LEU A 169 16.67 20.76 -0.30
CA LEU A 169 15.82 19.81 0.43
C LEU A 169 14.76 19.30 -0.52
N GLU A 170 14.74 17.99 -0.75
CA GLU A 170 13.77 17.27 -1.54
C GLU A 170 12.76 16.61 -0.61
N GLU A 171 11.47 16.88 -0.77
CA GLU A 171 10.39 16.22 -0.04
C GLU A 171 9.82 15.09 -0.88
N ILE A 172 9.96 13.84 -0.40
CA ILE A 172 9.46 12.64 -1.08
C ILE A 172 7.94 12.57 -0.91
N PRO A 173 7.16 12.42 -1.98
CA PRO A 173 5.71 12.37 -1.89
C PRO A 173 5.20 11.22 -1.01
N GLU A 174 4.16 11.48 -0.23
CA GLU A 174 3.52 10.45 0.60
C GLU A 174 2.95 9.32 -0.26
N GLY A 175 3.29 8.07 0.05
CA GLY A 175 2.96 6.89 -0.75
C GLY A 175 3.98 6.59 -1.83
N MET A 176 5.17 7.19 -1.73
CA MET A 176 6.33 6.86 -2.56
C MET A 176 7.57 6.63 -1.71
N GLU A 177 8.55 5.93 -2.27
CA GLU A 177 9.90 5.79 -1.72
C GLU A 177 10.94 6.25 -2.73
N LEU A 178 12.01 6.86 -2.23
CA LEU A 178 13.12 7.31 -3.06
C LEU A 178 13.91 6.09 -3.59
N ALA A 179 14.04 6.00 -4.92
CA ALA A 179 14.90 5.03 -5.56
C ALA A 179 16.33 5.56 -5.71
N TYR A 180 16.49 6.70 -6.35
CA TYR A 180 17.79 7.33 -6.47
C TYR A 180 17.70 8.83 -6.79
N ILE A 181 18.83 9.53 -6.59
CA ILE A 181 19.07 10.89 -7.08
C ILE A 181 20.34 10.87 -7.94
N ARG A 182 20.28 11.54 -9.10
CA ARG A 182 21.46 11.85 -9.93
C ARG A 182 21.64 13.34 -10.05
N ILE A 183 22.90 13.81 -10.05
CA ILE A 183 23.26 15.22 -10.10
C ILE A 183 24.26 15.43 -11.23
N LYS A 184 24.02 16.42 -12.09
CA LYS A 184 24.95 16.83 -13.14
C LYS A 184 25.22 18.32 -13.07
N TRP A 185 26.46 18.64 -12.87
CA TRP A 185 26.95 20.01 -12.94
C TRP A 185 27.19 20.43 -14.39
N LYS A 186 26.79 21.66 -14.73
CA LYS A 186 27.04 22.29 -16.03
C LYS A 186 27.78 23.61 -15.83
N GLY A 187 28.73 23.93 -16.74
CA GLY A 187 29.53 25.16 -16.71
C GLY A 187 30.94 24.93 -16.19
N ALA A 188 31.88 25.78 -16.64
CA ALA A 188 33.32 25.64 -16.40
C ALA A 188 33.73 25.84 -14.93
N ASN A 189 32.90 26.53 -14.13
CA ASN A 189 33.19 26.87 -12.72
C ASN A 189 32.33 26.11 -11.71
N ALA A 190 31.62 25.09 -12.15
CA ALA A 190 30.83 24.22 -11.24
C ALA A 190 31.81 23.24 -10.56
N THR A 191 32.26 23.55 -9.37
CA THR A 191 33.02 22.59 -8.57
C THR A 191 32.05 21.69 -7.84
N SER A 192 32.15 20.39 -8.11
CA SER A 192 31.55 19.38 -7.22
C SER A 192 32.21 19.56 -5.86
N VAL A 193 31.48 20.00 -4.86
CA VAL A 193 31.97 20.02 -3.51
C VAL A 193 31.92 18.65 -2.93
N GLU A 194 33.03 18.00 -2.77
CA GLU A 194 33.18 17.04 -1.70
C GLU A 194 32.84 17.77 -0.41
N SER A 195 31.75 17.36 0.22
CA SER A 195 31.16 18.06 1.35
C SER A 195 32.00 17.92 2.60
N SER A 196 33.02 18.74 2.72
CA SER A 196 33.62 18.98 4.03
C SER A 196 32.75 19.83 4.96
N ALA A 197 31.64 20.37 4.47
CA ALA A 197 30.79 21.33 5.19
C ALA A 197 29.51 20.77 5.82
N ILE A 198 29.12 19.52 5.57
CA ILE A 198 27.98 18.92 6.30
C ILE A 198 28.49 18.14 7.52
N ALA A 199 29.34 18.76 8.32
CA ALA A 199 29.91 18.11 9.49
C ALA A 199 28.85 17.76 10.57
N ASP A 200 27.59 18.19 10.45
CA ASP A 200 26.62 18.06 11.54
C ASP A 200 25.13 17.91 11.08
N LEU A 201 24.85 16.99 10.17
CA LEU A 201 23.45 16.63 9.85
C LEU A 201 22.80 15.80 10.97
N GLY A 202 23.56 15.38 11.99
CA GLY A 202 23.10 14.52 13.07
C GLY A 202 22.85 13.07 12.61
N SER A 203 22.54 12.19 13.57
CA SER A 203 22.26 10.76 13.30
C SER A 203 20.93 10.49 12.56
N GLU A 204 20.21 11.55 12.22
CA GLU A 204 18.90 11.45 11.53
C GLU A 204 19.02 11.29 10.01
N TRP A 205 20.22 11.47 9.48
CA TRP A 205 20.50 11.42 8.04
C TRP A 205 21.49 10.32 7.69
N LYS A 206 21.20 9.59 6.62
CA LYS A 206 22.08 8.56 6.06
C LYS A 206 22.69 9.06 4.75
N LYS A 207 24.02 9.02 4.64
CA LYS A 207 24.73 9.31 3.39
C LYS A 207 24.47 8.21 2.36
N VAL A 208 24.19 8.59 1.12
CA VAL A 208 24.06 7.73 -0.04
C VAL A 208 25.02 8.20 -1.13
N GLU A 209 25.73 7.28 -1.74
CA GLU A 209 26.67 7.51 -2.83
C GLU A 209 26.28 6.64 -4.02
N ASN A 210 26.13 7.25 -5.19
CA ASN A 210 25.81 6.57 -6.43
C ASN A 210 26.89 6.84 -7.49
N ASP A 211 27.39 5.78 -8.10
CA ASP A 211 28.28 5.86 -9.25
C ASP A 211 27.48 5.56 -10.51
N THR A 212 27.52 6.48 -11.46
CA THR A 212 26.86 6.31 -12.76
C THR A 212 27.78 6.78 -13.87
N THR A 213 27.45 6.42 -15.09
CA THR A 213 28.02 7.06 -16.29
C THR A 213 26.94 7.94 -16.91
N ASN A 214 27.33 9.14 -17.37
CA ASN A 214 26.42 9.97 -18.16
C ASN A 214 26.35 9.45 -19.61
N ASP A 215 25.44 10.04 -20.43
CA ASP A 215 25.30 9.65 -21.84
C ASP A 215 26.57 9.92 -22.67
N ASP A 216 27.45 10.81 -22.22
CA ASP A 216 28.79 11.05 -22.80
C ASP A 216 29.83 10.03 -22.28
N LYS A 217 29.39 8.97 -21.58
CA LYS A 217 30.23 7.91 -20.99
C LYS A 217 31.25 8.42 -19.96
N GLN A 218 30.99 9.57 -19.36
CA GLN A 218 31.81 10.09 -18.27
C GLN A 218 31.31 9.54 -16.93
N PRO A 219 32.20 9.05 -16.05
CA PRO A 219 31.83 8.64 -14.71
C PRO A 219 31.28 9.84 -13.93
N GLN A 220 30.21 9.59 -13.17
CA GLN A 220 29.61 10.58 -12.29
C GLN A 220 29.43 9.99 -10.90
N HIS A 221 29.91 10.72 -9.90
CA HIS A 221 29.74 10.38 -8.51
C HIS A 221 28.72 11.35 -7.88
N THR A 222 27.62 10.81 -7.37
CA THR A 222 26.55 11.58 -6.77
C THR A 222 26.45 11.27 -5.28
N ILE A 223 26.56 12.29 -4.44
CA ILE A 223 26.39 12.17 -3.00
C ILE A 223 25.16 12.95 -2.57
N TYR A 224 24.30 12.33 -1.80
CA TYR A 224 23.16 12.94 -1.14
C TYR A 224 22.86 12.26 0.20
N TYR A 225 21.99 12.84 1.00
CA TYR A 225 21.61 12.31 2.32
C TYR A 225 20.13 12.05 2.35
N VAL A 226 19.71 10.95 2.97
CA VAL A 226 18.31 10.58 3.13
C VAL A 226 17.97 10.55 4.61
N SER A 227 16.84 11.13 4.99
CA SER A 227 16.33 11.07 6.36
C SER A 227 16.01 9.61 6.77
N ASN A 228 16.13 9.30 8.07
CA ASN A 228 15.87 7.93 8.57
C ASN A 228 14.44 7.44 8.29
N ASP A 229 13.47 8.37 8.23
CA ASP A 229 12.08 8.08 7.85
C ASP A 229 11.87 7.98 6.34
N LYS A 230 12.94 8.19 5.55
CA LYS A 230 12.94 8.16 4.07
C LYS A 230 11.97 9.14 3.38
N LYS A 231 11.52 10.16 4.10
CA LYS A 231 10.59 11.18 3.57
C LYS A 231 11.26 12.39 2.97
N GLN A 232 12.54 12.58 3.22
CA GLN A 232 13.31 13.72 2.74
C GLN A 232 14.68 13.28 2.23
N ALA A 233 15.19 14.02 1.24
CA ALA A 233 16.57 13.91 0.82
C ALA A 233 17.21 15.30 0.79
N LEU A 234 18.49 15.36 1.16
CA LEU A 234 19.28 16.58 1.19
C LEU A 234 20.43 16.47 0.21
N ILE A 235 20.54 17.46 -0.70
CA ILE A 235 21.60 17.56 -1.67
C ILE A 235 22.39 18.81 -1.32
N GLN A 236 23.70 18.66 -1.09
CA GLN A 236 24.57 19.81 -0.92
C GLN A 236 25.13 20.22 -2.28
N LEU A 237 24.95 21.49 -2.62
CA LEU A 237 25.44 22.06 -3.84
C LEU A 237 26.77 22.78 -3.58
N GLY A 238 27.65 22.72 -4.57
CA GLY A 238 28.90 23.48 -4.54
C GLY A 238 28.68 24.97 -4.69
N ARG A 239 29.80 25.69 -4.75
CA ARG A 239 29.79 27.14 -4.88
C ARG A 239 29.45 27.56 -6.31
N PHE A 240 28.42 28.36 -6.45
CA PHE A 240 28.10 29.09 -7.69
C PHE A 240 28.92 30.39 -7.70
N GLN A 241 29.49 30.74 -8.87
CA GLN A 241 30.26 31.97 -9.04
C GLN A 241 29.56 32.91 -10.01
N ALA A 242 29.41 34.16 -9.62
CA ALA A 242 28.63 35.17 -10.35
C ALA A 242 29.44 36.06 -11.27
N ASP A 243 30.76 35.82 -11.42
CA ASP A 243 31.67 36.81 -12.05
C ASP A 243 31.50 36.98 -13.58
N HIS A 244 30.89 36.00 -14.26
CA HIS A 244 30.55 36.07 -15.69
C HIS A 244 29.24 35.37 -16.00
N ILE A 245 28.30 36.09 -16.62
CA ILE A 245 26.95 35.62 -16.93
C ILE A 245 26.93 34.42 -17.91
N GLU A 246 27.98 34.23 -18.71
CA GLU A 246 28.04 33.14 -19.71
C GLU A 246 28.67 31.85 -19.16
N ASP A 247 29.34 31.91 -17.99
CA ASP A 247 30.03 30.79 -17.36
C ASP A 247 29.43 30.34 -16.02
N GLN A 248 28.22 30.80 -15.70
CA GLN A 248 27.58 30.49 -14.44
C GLN A 248 27.16 29.02 -14.41
N GLY A 249 27.71 28.31 -13.42
CA GLY A 249 27.38 26.92 -13.22
C GLY A 249 25.90 26.71 -12.92
N SER A 250 25.28 25.74 -13.54
CA SER A 250 23.95 25.25 -13.18
C SER A 250 24.02 23.77 -12.81
N VAL A 251 22.99 23.29 -12.13
CA VAL A 251 22.90 21.89 -11.73
C VAL A 251 21.60 21.30 -12.24
N ASP A 252 21.70 20.19 -12.97
CA ASP A 252 20.57 19.35 -13.32
C ASP A 252 20.49 18.20 -12.31
N VAL A 253 19.31 17.97 -11.77
CA VAL A 253 19.05 16.89 -10.80
C VAL A 253 17.89 16.03 -11.32
N GLN A 254 18.07 14.71 -11.27
CA GLN A 254 17.00 13.75 -11.48
C GLN A 254 16.69 13.07 -10.14
N VAL A 255 15.43 13.06 -9.76
CA VAL A 255 14.90 12.37 -8.58
C VAL A 255 13.93 11.30 -9.07
N VAL A 256 14.16 10.07 -8.68
CA VAL A 256 13.29 8.95 -9.07
C VAL A 256 12.73 8.28 -7.82
N CYS A 257 11.41 8.16 -7.77
CA CYS A 257 10.70 7.54 -6.67
C CYS A 257 9.80 6.41 -7.17
N ARG A 258 9.68 5.34 -6.37
CA ARG A 258 8.78 4.21 -6.60
C ARG A 258 7.47 4.44 -5.86
N VAL A 259 6.35 4.08 -6.49
CA VAL A 259 5.04 4.08 -5.85
C VAL A 259 4.96 2.94 -4.84
N THR A 260 4.52 3.26 -3.61
CA THR A 260 4.29 2.30 -2.52
C THR A 260 2.87 2.40 -1.94
N ASP A 261 2.05 3.31 -2.46
CA ASP A 261 0.68 3.51 -1.98
C ASP A 261 -0.21 2.32 -2.36
N PRO A 262 -0.73 1.56 -1.38
CA PRO A 262 -1.56 0.39 -1.66
C PRO A 262 -2.91 0.74 -2.31
N ASN A 263 -3.45 1.94 -2.11
CA ASN A 263 -4.69 2.35 -2.78
C ASN A 263 -4.49 2.48 -4.29
N VAL A 264 -3.30 2.92 -4.72
CA VAL A 264 -2.93 2.94 -6.13
C VAL A 264 -2.62 1.53 -6.63
N LEU A 265 -1.74 0.80 -5.93
CA LEU A 265 -1.21 -0.49 -6.38
C LEU A 265 -2.22 -1.63 -6.35
N LEU A 266 -3.05 -1.69 -5.30
CA LEU A 266 -4.07 -2.74 -5.10
C LEU A 266 -5.49 -2.20 -5.30
N GLY A 267 -5.76 -0.96 -4.88
CA GLY A 267 -7.05 -0.31 -5.04
C GLY A 267 -7.34 0.16 -6.47
N GLY A 268 -6.31 0.39 -7.28
CA GLY A 268 -6.45 0.93 -8.64
C GLY A 268 -6.99 2.36 -8.67
N GLU A 269 -6.81 3.10 -7.58
CA GLU A 269 -7.19 4.50 -7.49
C GLU A 269 -6.19 5.37 -8.26
N GLU A 270 -6.70 6.42 -8.91
CA GLU A 270 -5.84 7.46 -9.48
C GLU A 270 -5.42 8.43 -8.38
N LYS A 271 -4.12 8.60 -8.17
CA LYS A 271 -3.55 9.53 -7.20
C LYS A 271 -2.58 10.50 -7.85
N THR A 272 -2.65 11.76 -7.44
CA THR A 272 -1.65 12.77 -7.78
C THR A 272 -0.59 12.81 -6.69
N PHE A 273 0.66 12.59 -7.08
CA PHE A 273 1.84 12.69 -6.24
C PHE A 273 2.55 14.01 -6.55
N THR A 274 2.53 14.93 -5.59
CA THR A 274 3.22 16.22 -5.70
C THR A 274 4.62 16.09 -5.11
N ASN A 275 5.63 16.21 -5.95
CA ASN A 275 7.01 16.23 -5.52
C ASN A 275 7.49 17.67 -5.35
N LYS A 276 8.10 18.00 -4.21
CA LYS A 276 8.48 19.35 -3.83
C LYS A 276 9.96 19.43 -3.53
N VAL A 277 10.59 20.47 -4.04
CA VAL A 277 11.99 20.80 -3.79
C VAL A 277 12.14 22.20 -3.26
N ILE A 278 13.02 22.40 -2.30
CA ILE A 278 13.30 23.66 -1.64
C ILE A 278 14.80 23.97 -1.76
N LEU A 279 15.13 25.08 -2.39
CA LEU A 279 16.47 25.63 -2.37
C LEU A 279 16.69 26.38 -1.06
N GLN A 280 17.74 26.07 -0.35
CA GLN A 280 18.06 26.64 0.96
C GLN A 280 19.45 27.26 0.98
N SER A 281 19.67 28.20 1.92
CA SER A 281 21.04 28.64 2.29
C SER A 281 21.88 27.45 2.72
N GLU A 282 23.19 27.55 2.66
CA GLU A 282 24.13 26.47 3.01
C GLU A 282 23.88 25.85 4.39
N ASP A 283 23.55 26.68 5.38
CA ASP A 283 23.20 26.24 6.74
C ASP A 283 21.75 25.76 6.90
N GLY A 284 20.93 25.86 5.84
CA GLY A 284 19.51 25.44 5.81
C GLY A 284 18.56 26.28 6.65
N ARG A 285 19.00 27.43 7.15
CA ARG A 285 18.18 28.30 8.00
C ARG A 285 17.20 29.16 7.21
N LYS A 286 17.44 29.31 5.91
CA LYS A 286 16.61 30.16 5.05
C LYS A 286 16.21 29.43 3.78
N ASP A 287 14.91 29.30 3.55
CA ASP A 287 14.36 28.89 2.28
C ASP A 287 14.42 30.03 1.28
N LEU A 288 15.01 29.81 0.13
CA LEU A 288 15.25 30.81 -0.90
C LEU A 288 14.23 30.72 -2.02
N ALA A 289 13.95 29.49 -2.48
CA ALA A 289 13.01 29.21 -3.54
C ALA A 289 12.41 27.83 -3.38
N THR A 290 11.21 27.61 -3.93
CA THR A 290 10.50 26.32 -3.90
C THR A 290 9.94 26.04 -5.28
N ALA A 291 10.00 24.79 -5.72
CA ALA A 291 9.38 24.31 -6.93
C ALA A 291 8.67 22.97 -6.69
N THR A 292 7.57 22.75 -7.40
CA THR A 292 6.77 21.52 -7.32
C THR A 292 6.45 21.01 -8.71
N ALA A 293 6.25 19.69 -8.82
CA ALA A 293 5.72 19.07 -10.03
C ALA A 293 4.89 17.83 -9.66
N ASP A 294 3.79 17.64 -10.38
CA ASP A 294 2.79 16.62 -10.13
C ASP A 294 2.97 15.42 -11.06
N ALA A 295 2.78 14.20 -10.53
CA ALA A 295 2.64 12.98 -11.29
C ALA A 295 1.29 12.33 -10.98
N LYS A 296 0.43 12.13 -11.98
CA LYS A 296 -0.81 11.38 -11.85
C LYS A 296 -0.55 9.92 -12.19
N ILE A 297 -0.85 9.03 -11.26
CA ILE A 297 -0.55 7.60 -11.41
C ILE A 297 -1.79 6.79 -11.06
N LYS A 298 -2.05 5.80 -11.90
CA LYS A 298 -3.07 4.78 -11.73
C LYS A 298 -2.50 3.43 -12.15
N ASP A 299 -2.76 2.37 -11.39
CA ASP A 299 -2.31 1.03 -11.74
C ASP A 299 -3.48 0.07 -11.98
N THR A 300 -3.27 -0.93 -12.84
CA THR A 300 -4.17 -2.06 -13.07
C THR A 300 -3.31 -3.32 -13.15
N ASN A 301 -3.10 -3.98 -12.01
CA ASN A 301 -2.28 -5.19 -11.95
C ASN A 301 -3.10 -6.48 -11.80
N LEU A 302 -4.40 -6.40 -12.03
CA LEU A 302 -5.34 -7.52 -11.93
C LEU A 302 -6.24 -7.55 -13.15
N THR A 303 -6.25 -8.68 -13.87
CA THR A 303 -7.20 -8.95 -14.96
C THR A 303 -7.87 -10.30 -14.76
N LYS A 304 -9.06 -10.48 -15.34
CA LYS A 304 -9.80 -11.74 -15.35
C LYS A 304 -10.42 -11.94 -16.71
N GLU A 305 -10.35 -13.17 -17.20
CA GLU A 305 -10.92 -13.59 -18.48
C GLU A 305 -11.62 -14.94 -18.33
N ASN A 306 -12.56 -15.22 -19.21
CA ASN A 306 -13.19 -16.54 -19.33
C ASN A 306 -12.74 -17.23 -20.62
N GLY A 307 -12.54 -18.55 -20.55
CA GLY A 307 -12.20 -19.40 -21.69
C GLY A 307 -13.41 -19.97 -22.43
N TYR A 308 -14.60 -19.40 -22.24
CA TYR A 308 -15.81 -19.86 -22.93
C TYR A 308 -15.81 -19.42 -24.40
N SER A 309 -15.93 -20.38 -25.31
CA SER A 309 -16.11 -20.12 -26.73
C SER A 309 -17.52 -20.49 -27.15
N THR A 310 -18.23 -19.55 -27.77
CA THR A 310 -19.58 -19.78 -28.34
C THR A 310 -19.58 -20.76 -29.52
N THR A 311 -18.38 -21.10 -30.04
CA THR A 311 -18.23 -22.04 -31.19
C THR A 311 -17.95 -23.47 -30.78
N SER A 312 -17.65 -23.75 -29.50
CA SER A 312 -17.53 -25.11 -28.99
C SER A 312 -18.91 -25.69 -28.73
N SER A 313 -19.16 -26.92 -29.23
CA SER A 313 -20.36 -27.65 -28.95
C SER A 313 -20.57 -27.80 -27.44
N ASN A 314 -21.69 -27.35 -26.92
CA ASN A 314 -22.00 -27.19 -25.50
C ASN A 314 -22.21 -28.55 -24.76
N GLU A 315 -21.34 -29.50 -24.97
CA GLU A 315 -21.35 -30.79 -24.24
C GLU A 315 -20.64 -30.69 -22.87
N SER A 316 -19.86 -29.63 -22.66
CA SER A 316 -19.12 -29.43 -21.41
C SER A 316 -19.82 -28.43 -20.51
N GLN A 317 -20.32 -28.88 -19.35
CA GLN A 317 -20.81 -28.02 -18.28
C GLN A 317 -19.66 -27.25 -17.57
N LYS A 318 -18.45 -27.27 -18.10
CA LYS A 318 -17.28 -26.63 -17.50
C LYS A 318 -16.94 -25.34 -18.22
N VAL A 319 -16.66 -24.31 -17.43
CA VAL A 319 -16.10 -23.03 -17.88
C VAL A 319 -14.79 -22.81 -17.14
N THR A 320 -13.75 -22.41 -17.86
CA THR A 320 -12.45 -22.10 -17.27
C THR A 320 -12.30 -20.59 -17.17
N TYR A 321 -11.80 -20.11 -16.03
CA TYR A 321 -11.44 -18.72 -15.81
C TYR A 321 -9.92 -18.61 -15.70
N THR A 322 -9.39 -17.49 -16.19
CA THR A 322 -8.00 -17.09 -16.07
C THR A 322 -7.93 -15.75 -15.37
N ILE A 323 -7.12 -15.68 -14.32
CA ILE A 323 -6.81 -14.44 -13.58
C ILE A 323 -5.33 -14.16 -13.79
N VAL A 324 -5.00 -12.96 -14.21
CA VAL A 324 -3.62 -12.47 -14.21
C VAL A 324 -3.47 -11.47 -13.07
N ALA A 325 -2.58 -11.78 -12.14
CA ALA A 325 -2.30 -10.97 -10.97
C ALA A 325 -0.83 -10.59 -10.94
N ASN A 326 -0.56 -9.34 -10.58
CA ASN A 326 0.78 -8.78 -10.51
C ASN A 326 1.64 -9.04 -11.76
N SER A 327 1.09 -8.79 -12.94
CA SER A 327 1.68 -9.15 -14.25
C SER A 327 3.13 -8.67 -14.45
N ARG A 328 3.53 -7.62 -13.75
CA ARG A 328 4.88 -7.06 -13.78
C ARG A 328 5.82 -7.62 -12.71
N GLY A 329 5.31 -8.39 -11.75
CA GLY A 329 6.08 -8.88 -10.60
C GLY A 329 6.53 -7.75 -9.68
N GLN A 330 5.67 -6.78 -9.45
CA GLN A 330 5.95 -5.65 -8.57
C GLN A 330 5.93 -6.06 -7.11
N LYS A 331 6.68 -5.35 -6.28
CA LYS A 331 6.52 -5.38 -4.82
C LYS A 331 5.27 -4.60 -4.44
N LEU A 332 4.22 -5.29 -4.04
CA LEU A 332 2.91 -4.72 -3.72
C LEU A 332 2.68 -4.56 -2.21
N LEU A 333 3.33 -5.38 -1.40
CA LEU A 333 3.23 -5.33 0.06
C LEU A 333 4.23 -4.35 0.64
N THR A 334 3.77 -3.51 1.56
CA THR A 334 4.59 -2.51 2.25
C THR A 334 4.92 -2.87 3.68
N ALA A 335 4.10 -3.73 4.32
CA ALA A 335 4.30 -4.18 5.68
C ALA A 335 4.74 -5.65 5.73
N GLU A 336 5.67 -5.94 6.63
CA GLU A 336 6.15 -7.31 6.87
C GLU A 336 5.03 -8.16 7.48
N GLY A 337 4.87 -9.40 6.97
CA GLY A 337 3.86 -10.36 7.43
C GLY A 337 2.47 -10.20 6.81
N GLU A 338 2.26 -9.23 5.94
CA GLU A 338 1.06 -9.17 5.11
C GLU A 338 1.08 -10.25 4.02
N LYS A 339 -0.12 -10.69 3.61
CA LYS A 339 -0.29 -11.68 2.53
C LYS A 339 -1.04 -11.04 1.37
N LEU A 340 -0.51 -11.20 0.19
CA LEU A 340 -1.16 -10.75 -1.05
C LEU A 340 -2.28 -11.72 -1.39
N THR A 341 -3.53 -11.33 -1.14
CA THR A 341 -4.70 -12.20 -1.21
C THR A 341 -5.72 -11.67 -2.21
N LEU A 342 -6.15 -12.53 -3.12
CA LEU A 342 -7.28 -12.32 -4.03
C LEU A 342 -8.54 -12.91 -3.42
N VAL A 343 -9.68 -12.26 -3.67
CA VAL A 343 -11.02 -12.80 -3.38
C VAL A 343 -11.77 -12.90 -4.70
N ASP A 344 -12.10 -14.12 -5.08
CA ASP A 344 -12.86 -14.43 -6.28
C ASP A 344 -14.29 -14.85 -5.88
N THR A 345 -15.31 -14.24 -6.47
CA THR A 345 -16.71 -14.47 -6.12
C THR A 345 -17.45 -15.06 -7.30
N LEU A 346 -17.91 -16.30 -7.15
CA LEU A 346 -18.64 -17.05 -8.16
C LEU A 346 -20.12 -16.67 -8.16
N GLY A 347 -20.69 -16.55 -9.35
CA GLY A 347 -22.12 -16.31 -9.54
C GLY A 347 -23.03 -17.50 -9.17
N GLU A 348 -24.33 -17.26 -9.20
CA GLU A 348 -25.37 -18.18 -8.71
C GLU A 348 -25.28 -19.60 -9.28
N TYR A 349 -25.00 -19.74 -10.57
CA TYR A 349 -25.04 -21.06 -11.27
C TYR A 349 -23.69 -21.77 -11.28
N LEU A 350 -22.68 -21.23 -10.65
CA LEU A 350 -21.30 -21.75 -10.69
C LEU A 350 -20.96 -22.56 -9.46
N SER A 351 -20.30 -23.69 -9.67
CA SER A 351 -19.67 -24.51 -8.63
C SER A 351 -18.19 -24.66 -8.91
N PHE A 352 -17.35 -24.33 -7.94
CA PHE A 352 -15.90 -24.40 -8.03
C PHE A 352 -15.41 -25.84 -8.14
N ASP A 353 -14.45 -26.09 -9.03
CA ASP A 353 -13.69 -27.34 -9.12
C ASP A 353 -12.31 -27.10 -8.54
N SER A 354 -12.15 -27.38 -7.24
CA SER A 354 -10.93 -27.08 -6.49
C SER A 354 -9.67 -27.80 -7.02
N GLU A 355 -9.84 -29.00 -7.62
CA GLU A 355 -8.72 -29.74 -8.20
C GLU A 355 -8.19 -29.11 -9.50
N SER A 356 -8.98 -28.25 -10.12
CA SER A 356 -8.59 -27.57 -11.35
C SER A 356 -7.75 -26.30 -11.13
N LEU A 357 -7.64 -25.83 -9.88
CA LEU A 357 -6.91 -24.60 -9.54
C LEU A 357 -5.41 -24.77 -9.74
N LYS A 358 -4.84 -23.92 -10.58
CA LYS A 358 -3.41 -23.91 -10.88
C LYS A 358 -2.90 -22.48 -10.94
N ALA A 359 -1.68 -22.28 -10.54
CA ALA A 359 -0.97 -21.01 -10.68
C ALA A 359 0.36 -21.21 -11.37
N THR A 360 0.70 -20.33 -12.27
CA THR A 360 1.91 -20.39 -13.09
C THR A 360 2.56 -19.02 -13.15
N ASN A 361 3.87 -18.95 -13.01
CA ASN A 361 4.60 -17.71 -13.23
C ASN A 361 4.55 -17.35 -14.71
N ILE A 362 4.11 -16.13 -15.03
CA ILE A 362 3.92 -15.68 -16.42
C ILE A 362 5.24 -15.63 -17.17
N LYS A 363 6.34 -15.27 -16.49
CA LYS A 363 7.69 -15.13 -17.11
C LYS A 363 8.41 -16.47 -17.25
N THR A 364 8.51 -17.24 -16.15
CA THR A 364 9.28 -18.50 -16.12
C THR A 364 8.49 -19.72 -16.61
N LYS A 365 7.16 -19.63 -16.63
CA LYS A 365 6.23 -20.74 -16.92
C LYS A 365 6.27 -21.89 -15.91
N GLU A 366 6.91 -21.67 -14.77
CA GLU A 366 6.96 -22.64 -13.66
C GLU A 366 5.70 -22.54 -12.80
N GLN A 367 5.38 -23.64 -12.15
CA GLN A 367 4.27 -23.68 -11.20
C GLN A 367 4.59 -22.80 -9.99
N VAL A 368 3.62 -22.01 -9.55
CA VAL A 368 3.69 -21.18 -8.36
C VAL A 368 2.90 -21.87 -7.24
N GLU A 369 3.51 -22.01 -6.08
CA GLU A 369 2.79 -22.47 -4.89
C GLU A 369 1.86 -21.37 -4.39
N ILE A 370 0.58 -21.72 -4.27
CA ILE A 370 -0.47 -20.84 -3.76
C ILE A 370 -1.22 -21.53 -2.63
N GLN A 371 -1.80 -20.75 -1.74
CA GLN A 371 -2.76 -21.24 -0.75
C GLN A 371 -4.15 -20.78 -1.19
N SER A 372 -5.15 -21.64 -1.06
CA SER A 372 -6.52 -21.27 -1.39
C SER A 372 -7.50 -21.81 -0.35
N SER A 373 -8.55 -21.04 -0.12
CA SER A 373 -9.68 -21.45 0.69
C SER A 373 -10.99 -21.14 -0.05
N TYR A 374 -12.00 -21.95 0.15
CA TYR A 374 -13.31 -21.74 -0.45
C TYR A 374 -14.39 -21.63 0.62
N ASN A 375 -15.19 -20.57 0.54
CA ASN A 375 -16.39 -20.42 1.35
C ASN A 375 -17.63 -20.74 0.49
N PRO A 376 -18.25 -21.92 0.66
CA PRO A 376 -19.37 -22.32 -0.15
C PRO A 376 -20.64 -21.48 0.07
N LYS A 377 -20.79 -20.86 1.26
CA LYS A 377 -21.96 -20.04 1.59
C LYS A 377 -21.96 -18.74 0.78
N ASP A 378 -20.81 -18.08 0.72
CA ASP A 378 -20.65 -16.82 0.01
C ASP A 378 -20.12 -17.01 -1.41
N LYS A 379 -19.81 -18.27 -1.78
CA LYS A 379 -19.20 -18.68 -3.06
C LYS A 379 -17.92 -17.94 -3.37
N THR A 380 -17.10 -17.67 -2.35
CA THR A 380 -15.83 -16.94 -2.48
C THR A 380 -14.65 -17.89 -2.40
N ILE A 381 -13.68 -17.68 -3.28
CA ILE A 381 -12.38 -18.34 -3.27
C ILE A 381 -11.35 -17.28 -2.83
N GLU A 382 -10.72 -17.48 -1.68
CA GLU A 382 -9.55 -16.69 -1.31
C GLU A 382 -8.30 -17.39 -1.83
N ILE A 383 -7.43 -16.64 -2.52
CA ILE A 383 -6.20 -17.17 -3.12
C ILE A 383 -5.05 -16.29 -2.65
N VAL A 384 -4.10 -16.87 -1.91
CA VAL A 384 -2.87 -16.21 -1.46
C VAL A 384 -1.78 -16.47 -2.47
N ILE A 385 -1.17 -15.43 -2.99
CA ILE A 385 -0.06 -15.50 -3.93
C ILE A 385 1.20 -14.88 -3.34
N PRO A 386 2.40 -15.28 -3.77
CA PRO A 386 3.64 -14.63 -3.37
C PRO A 386 3.72 -13.21 -3.96
N ASP A 387 4.29 -12.29 -3.19
CA ASP A 387 4.62 -10.94 -3.69
C ASP A 387 5.78 -11.01 -4.70
N GLU A 388 6.00 -9.93 -5.43
CA GLU A 388 7.05 -9.81 -6.46
C GLU A 388 7.01 -10.90 -7.55
N THR A 389 5.86 -11.61 -7.69
CA THR A 389 5.70 -12.72 -8.61
C THR A 389 4.56 -12.44 -9.59
N PRO A 390 4.82 -12.46 -10.91
CA PRO A 390 3.77 -12.34 -11.92
C PRO A 390 3.04 -13.69 -12.08
N VAL A 391 1.77 -13.75 -11.69
CA VAL A 391 1.03 -15.01 -11.59
C VAL A 391 -0.16 -15.05 -12.56
N GLU A 392 -0.26 -16.13 -13.32
CA GLU A 392 -1.45 -16.54 -14.04
C GLU A 392 -2.13 -17.68 -13.26
N ILE A 393 -3.37 -17.45 -12.85
CA ILE A 393 -4.19 -18.42 -12.10
C ILE A 393 -5.29 -18.92 -13.02
N THR A 394 -5.41 -20.23 -13.17
CA THR A 394 -6.47 -20.86 -13.94
C THR A 394 -7.26 -21.82 -13.07
N TYR A 395 -8.57 -21.85 -13.22
CA TYR A 395 -9.45 -22.82 -12.59
C TYR A 395 -10.72 -23.02 -13.39
N SER A 396 -11.36 -24.15 -13.19
CA SER A 396 -12.64 -24.50 -13.84
C SER A 396 -13.78 -24.44 -12.84
N VAL A 397 -14.96 -24.14 -13.37
CA VAL A 397 -16.23 -24.21 -12.65
C VAL A 397 -17.20 -25.10 -13.42
N THR A 398 -18.10 -25.73 -12.70
CA THR A 398 -19.25 -26.45 -13.31
C THR A 398 -20.45 -25.52 -13.34
N VAL A 399 -21.13 -25.45 -14.50
CA VAL A 399 -22.34 -24.65 -14.66
C VAL A 399 -23.56 -25.55 -14.38
N ASN A 400 -24.34 -25.21 -13.37
CA ASN A 400 -25.52 -25.96 -12.92
C ASN A 400 -26.80 -25.29 -13.42
N ILE A 401 -27.19 -25.59 -14.66
CA ILE A 401 -28.42 -25.10 -15.26
C ILE A 401 -29.17 -26.26 -15.99
N ALA A 402 -30.46 -26.09 -16.17
CA ALA A 402 -31.25 -27.04 -16.93
C ALA A 402 -30.86 -27.02 -18.41
N PRO A 403 -30.97 -28.16 -19.12
CA PRO A 403 -30.82 -28.22 -20.58
C PRO A 403 -31.69 -27.16 -21.27
N ASN A 404 -31.16 -26.50 -22.29
CA ASN A 404 -31.81 -25.40 -23.03
C ASN A 404 -32.09 -24.12 -22.22
N GLN A 405 -31.74 -24.06 -20.97
CA GLN A 405 -31.76 -22.81 -20.19
C GLN A 405 -30.62 -21.90 -20.64
N LYS A 406 -30.95 -20.61 -20.81
CA LYS A 406 -29.98 -19.55 -21.10
C LYS A 406 -29.84 -18.65 -19.88
N VAL A 407 -28.63 -18.48 -19.38
CA VAL A 407 -28.34 -17.67 -18.20
C VAL A 407 -27.18 -16.72 -18.48
N ALA A 408 -27.10 -15.64 -17.72
CA ALA A 408 -25.92 -14.82 -17.63
C ALA A 408 -25.04 -15.38 -16.49
N LEU A 409 -23.83 -15.82 -16.82
CA LEU A 409 -22.85 -16.24 -15.84
C LEU A 409 -22.02 -15.01 -15.44
N GLN A 410 -21.80 -14.87 -14.14
CA GLN A 410 -21.03 -13.78 -13.58
C GLN A 410 -19.96 -14.32 -12.63
N ASN A 411 -18.78 -13.77 -12.72
CA ASN A 411 -17.67 -14.11 -11.85
C ASN A 411 -16.78 -12.88 -11.67
N SER A 412 -16.37 -12.58 -10.43
CA SER A 412 -15.62 -11.37 -10.13
C SER A 412 -14.42 -11.67 -9.23
N VAL A 413 -13.34 -10.90 -9.38
CA VAL A 413 -12.15 -10.99 -8.56
C VAL A 413 -11.67 -9.60 -8.12
N HIS A 414 -11.18 -9.50 -6.89
CA HIS A 414 -10.58 -8.29 -6.35
C HIS A 414 -9.49 -8.63 -5.32
N TRP A 415 -8.65 -7.65 -5.00
CA TRP A 415 -7.71 -7.77 -3.90
C TRP A 415 -8.44 -7.68 -2.56
N LYS A 416 -8.10 -8.55 -1.62
CA LYS A 416 -8.67 -8.54 -0.27
C LYS A 416 -8.42 -7.18 0.38
N SER A 417 -9.42 -6.63 1.09
CA SER A 417 -9.42 -5.29 1.68
C SER A 417 -9.48 -4.11 0.69
N TYR A 418 -9.46 -4.37 -0.62
CA TYR A 418 -9.58 -3.39 -1.69
C TYR A 418 -10.76 -3.70 -2.60
N SER A 419 -11.91 -4.09 -2.03
CA SER A 419 -13.17 -4.23 -2.75
C SER A 419 -13.67 -2.84 -3.12
N ALA A 420 -13.49 -2.49 -4.37
CA ALA A 420 -13.60 -1.16 -4.87
C ALA A 420 -14.97 -0.51 -4.63
N ASN A 421 -14.98 0.55 -3.88
CA ASN A 421 -15.88 1.66 -4.13
C ASN A 421 -15.33 2.46 -5.34
N GLY A 422 -15.41 1.88 -6.55
CA GLY A 422 -15.09 2.58 -7.80
C GLY A 422 -13.74 2.27 -8.46
N GLY A 423 -12.88 1.46 -7.87
CA GLY A 423 -11.59 1.07 -8.47
C GLY A 423 -11.74 0.00 -9.56
N THR A 424 -10.84 0.01 -10.53
CA THR A 424 -10.77 -0.91 -11.66
C THR A 424 -10.34 -2.34 -11.31
N THR A 425 -10.24 -2.65 -10.02
CA THR A 425 -9.71 -3.94 -9.53
C THR A 425 -10.78 -5.01 -9.35
N ASN A 426 -12.07 -4.65 -9.39
CA ASN A 426 -13.15 -5.63 -9.40
C ASN A 426 -13.43 -6.04 -10.84
N LYS A 427 -12.77 -7.10 -11.31
CA LYS A 427 -12.98 -7.62 -12.67
C LYS A 427 -14.15 -8.56 -12.68
N ILE A 428 -15.18 -8.21 -13.45
CA ILE A 428 -16.41 -8.99 -13.61
C ILE A 428 -16.44 -9.54 -15.02
N GLU A 429 -16.45 -10.88 -15.12
CA GLU A 429 -16.72 -11.59 -16.37
C GLU A 429 -18.18 -12.01 -16.40
N GLN A 430 -18.91 -11.49 -17.39
CA GLN A 430 -20.32 -11.81 -17.60
C GLN A 430 -20.56 -12.20 -19.07
N PHE A 431 -21.12 -13.39 -19.30
CA PHE A 431 -21.43 -13.86 -20.63
C PHE A 431 -22.69 -14.72 -20.64
N SER A 432 -23.29 -14.85 -21.82
CA SER A 432 -24.49 -15.67 -22.01
C SER A 432 -24.08 -17.13 -22.25
N TYR A 433 -24.58 -18.03 -21.42
CA TYR A 433 -24.31 -19.44 -21.51
C TYR A 433 -25.65 -20.23 -21.73
N GLN A 434 -25.58 -21.19 -22.60
CA GLN A 434 -26.73 -22.10 -22.85
C GLN A 434 -26.23 -23.55 -22.95
N LEU A 435 -26.79 -24.43 -22.11
CA LEU A 435 -26.52 -25.84 -22.19
C LEU A 435 -27.43 -26.47 -23.27
N SER A 436 -26.86 -27.12 -24.29
CA SER A 436 -27.60 -27.86 -25.27
C SER A 436 -28.16 -29.15 -24.67
N ALA A 437 -29.39 -29.50 -25.01
CA ALA A 437 -29.93 -30.81 -24.66
C ALA A 437 -29.22 -31.87 -25.49
N GLY A 438 -28.29 -32.61 -24.88
CA GLY A 438 -27.70 -33.79 -25.51
C GLY A 438 -28.72 -34.86 -25.68
N GLY A 439 -29.03 -35.21 -26.93
CA GLY A 439 -29.87 -36.36 -27.23
C GLY A 439 -29.14 -37.66 -26.94
N SER A 440 -29.24 -38.20 -25.71
CA SER A 440 -28.76 -39.55 -25.42
C SER A 440 -29.86 -40.55 -25.65
N SER A 441 -29.75 -41.32 -26.71
CA SER A 441 -30.56 -42.55 -26.93
C SER A 441 -30.08 -43.65 -25.98
N GLY A 442 -30.94 -44.05 -25.08
CA GLY A 442 -31.12 -45.35 -24.45
C GLY A 442 -29.92 -46.16 -24.00
N THR A 443 -29.56 -46.06 -22.75
CA THR A 443 -29.35 -47.15 -21.81
C THR A 443 -29.64 -46.60 -20.42
N THR A 444 -30.32 -47.40 -19.59
CA THR A 444 -30.60 -47.05 -18.19
C THR A 444 -29.24 -47.05 -17.44
N LEU A 445 -28.52 -45.96 -17.56
CA LEU A 445 -27.26 -45.78 -16.81
C LEU A 445 -27.65 -45.08 -15.51
N HIS A 446 -27.32 -45.71 -14.41
CA HIS A 446 -27.42 -45.09 -13.09
C HIS A 446 -26.40 -43.94 -12.95
N PRO A 447 -26.75 -42.80 -12.36
CA PRO A 447 -25.80 -41.73 -12.11
C PRO A 447 -24.84 -42.11 -10.99
N ASN A 448 -23.58 -41.64 -11.07
CA ASN A 448 -22.56 -41.83 -10.06
C ASN A 448 -22.33 -40.51 -9.34
N LEU A 449 -22.45 -40.49 -8.02
CA LEU A 449 -22.05 -39.37 -7.17
C LEU A 449 -20.61 -39.58 -6.67
N THR A 450 -19.76 -38.65 -6.93
CA THR A 450 -18.43 -38.55 -6.27
C THR A 450 -18.52 -37.52 -5.16
N ILE A 451 -18.28 -37.91 -3.92
CA ILE A 451 -18.05 -36.98 -2.81
C ILE A 451 -16.58 -36.59 -2.83
N LYS A 452 -16.33 -35.31 -2.93
CA LYS A 452 -14.98 -34.73 -2.79
C LYS A 452 -14.88 -34.06 -1.42
N LYS A 453 -13.80 -34.36 -0.69
CA LYS A 453 -13.59 -33.86 0.66
C LYS A 453 -12.25 -33.19 0.80
N THR A 454 -12.27 -31.90 1.05
CA THR A 454 -11.08 -31.06 1.15
C THR A 454 -11.15 -30.12 2.36
N ASP A 455 -10.01 -29.57 2.70
CA ASP A 455 -9.88 -28.52 3.71
C ASP A 455 -10.50 -27.22 3.17
N GLN A 456 -11.32 -26.54 3.97
CA GLN A 456 -11.92 -25.26 3.62
C GLN A 456 -10.88 -24.14 3.51
N ASP A 457 -9.86 -24.16 4.39
CA ASP A 457 -8.82 -23.14 4.44
C ASP A 457 -7.68 -23.38 3.41
N ASN A 458 -7.55 -24.64 2.92
CA ASN A 458 -6.62 -25.02 1.85
C ASN A 458 -7.22 -26.16 1.00
N THR A 459 -7.83 -25.83 -0.13
CA THR A 459 -8.52 -26.78 -0.99
C THR A 459 -7.60 -27.82 -1.65
N SER A 460 -6.27 -27.60 -1.64
CA SER A 460 -5.29 -28.58 -2.10
C SER A 460 -5.09 -29.72 -1.09
N ASN A 461 -5.49 -29.53 0.16
CA ASN A 461 -5.39 -30.55 1.21
C ASN A 461 -6.56 -31.53 1.10
N LYS A 462 -6.30 -32.67 0.49
CA LYS A 462 -7.23 -33.79 0.42
C LYS A 462 -7.39 -34.46 1.77
N MET A 463 -8.62 -34.66 2.21
CA MET A 463 -8.91 -35.33 3.49
C MET A 463 -9.06 -36.83 3.30
N ASN A 464 -8.66 -37.59 4.31
CA ASN A 464 -8.79 -39.05 4.33
C ASN A 464 -9.49 -39.52 5.60
N GLY A 465 -10.15 -40.68 5.54
CA GLY A 465 -10.79 -41.32 6.69
C GLY A 465 -12.06 -40.60 7.18
N VAL A 466 -12.58 -39.64 6.41
CA VAL A 466 -13.89 -39.03 6.69
C VAL A 466 -14.99 -39.98 6.29
N GLU A 467 -15.96 -40.17 7.17
CA GLU A 467 -17.07 -41.09 6.94
C GLU A 467 -18.39 -40.38 6.68
N PHE A 468 -19.12 -40.86 5.73
CA PHE A 468 -20.48 -40.39 5.35
C PHE A 468 -21.51 -41.47 5.45
N GLU A 469 -22.72 -41.13 5.86
CA GLU A 469 -23.93 -41.87 5.59
C GLU A 469 -24.68 -41.23 4.41
N VAL A 470 -25.09 -42.06 3.46
CA VAL A 470 -25.91 -41.63 2.30
C VAL A 470 -27.25 -42.33 2.36
N TYR A 471 -28.31 -41.54 2.45
CA TYR A 471 -29.71 -42.05 2.50
C TYR A 471 -30.45 -41.72 1.23
N GLU A 472 -31.21 -42.67 0.69
CA GLU A 472 -32.27 -42.36 -0.24
C GLU A 472 -33.40 -41.61 0.47
N CYS A 473 -33.93 -40.55 -0.18
CA CYS A 473 -34.97 -39.71 0.38
C CYS A 473 -36.13 -39.53 -0.59
N LYS A 474 -37.31 -39.19 -0.04
CA LYS A 474 -38.54 -38.84 -0.79
C LYS A 474 -39.11 -37.52 -0.27
N MET A 475 -39.76 -36.78 -1.18
CA MET A 475 -40.57 -35.62 -0.79
C MET A 475 -41.92 -36.10 -0.26
N ASN A 476 -42.30 -35.65 0.91
CA ASN A 476 -43.62 -35.87 1.50
C ASN A 476 -44.07 -34.56 2.18
N ASN A 477 -45.23 -34.04 1.73
CA ASN A 477 -45.80 -32.80 2.27
C ASN A 477 -44.80 -31.63 2.33
N ASN A 478 -44.01 -31.41 1.27
CA ASN A 478 -43.00 -30.40 1.16
C ASN A 478 -41.84 -30.56 2.18
N GLN A 479 -41.60 -31.79 2.66
CA GLN A 479 -40.49 -32.15 3.54
C GLN A 479 -39.72 -33.31 2.95
N ILE A 480 -38.39 -33.30 3.10
CA ILE A 480 -37.51 -34.38 2.69
C ILE A 480 -37.49 -35.42 3.82
N GLN A 481 -37.83 -36.67 3.53
CA GLN A 481 -37.85 -37.77 4.47
C GLN A 481 -36.98 -38.92 3.99
N ARG A 482 -36.14 -39.46 4.89
CA ARG A 482 -35.30 -40.62 4.62
C ARG A 482 -36.17 -41.88 4.38
N THR A 483 -35.71 -42.72 3.46
CA THR A 483 -36.17 -44.09 3.35
C THR A 483 -35.29 -45.02 4.20
N ASN A 484 -35.56 -46.33 4.16
CA ASN A 484 -34.71 -47.33 4.81
C ASN A 484 -33.46 -47.69 4.00
N ASN A 485 -33.38 -47.21 2.74
CA ASN A 485 -32.24 -47.49 1.85
C ASN A 485 -31.10 -46.53 2.16
N LYS A 486 -29.97 -47.08 2.62
CA LYS A 486 -28.77 -46.30 2.96
C LYS A 486 -27.48 -47.05 2.66
N THR A 487 -26.42 -46.32 2.51
CA THR A 487 -25.05 -46.82 2.46
C THR A 487 -24.10 -45.95 3.30
N THR A 488 -22.93 -46.45 3.57
CA THR A 488 -21.82 -45.67 4.16
C THR A 488 -20.69 -45.52 3.15
N ALA A 489 -19.96 -44.46 3.25
CA ALA A 489 -18.83 -44.21 2.37
C ALA A 489 -17.67 -43.58 3.20
N THR A 490 -16.46 -44.02 2.88
CA THR A 490 -15.24 -43.49 3.50
C THR A 490 -14.38 -42.82 2.44
N ILE A 491 -13.92 -41.62 2.72
CA ILE A 491 -13.04 -40.84 1.83
C ILE A 491 -11.65 -41.45 1.82
N THR A 492 -11.14 -41.70 0.61
CA THR A 492 -9.76 -42.10 0.34
C THR A 492 -9.19 -41.19 -0.73
N ASP A 493 -8.01 -40.63 -0.49
CA ASP A 493 -7.37 -39.64 -1.37
C ASP A 493 -8.32 -38.47 -1.77
N GLY A 494 -9.04 -37.97 -0.75
CA GLY A 494 -9.95 -36.83 -0.90
C GLY A 494 -11.27 -37.14 -1.58
N THR A 495 -11.55 -38.40 -2.01
CA THR A 495 -12.75 -38.72 -2.77
C THR A 495 -13.36 -40.06 -2.37
N CYS A 496 -14.67 -40.24 -2.60
CA CYS A 496 -15.29 -41.53 -2.70
C CYS A 496 -16.43 -41.51 -3.74
N VAL A 497 -16.68 -42.62 -4.38
CA VAL A 497 -17.77 -42.79 -5.39
C VAL A 497 -18.91 -43.56 -4.77
N ILE A 498 -20.10 -43.01 -4.86
CA ILE A 498 -21.32 -43.64 -4.40
C ILE A 498 -21.99 -44.29 -5.62
N ASN A 499 -21.77 -45.52 -5.83
CA ASN A 499 -22.50 -46.45 -6.71
C ASN A 499 -21.81 -47.80 -6.57
N THR A 500 -22.31 -48.60 -5.67
CA THR A 500 -21.79 -49.95 -5.38
C THR A 500 -22.76 -51.01 -5.81
N ASN A 501 -22.33 -52.26 -5.88
CA ASN A 501 -23.22 -53.41 -6.17
C ASN A 501 -24.36 -53.54 -5.14
N GLN A 502 -24.26 -52.91 -3.98
CA GLN A 502 -25.26 -52.95 -2.90
C GLN A 502 -26.10 -51.70 -2.79
N PHE A 503 -25.66 -50.59 -3.36
CA PHE A 503 -26.37 -49.30 -3.34
C PHE A 503 -26.21 -48.63 -4.68
N THR A 504 -27.27 -48.56 -5.47
CA THR A 504 -27.30 -47.94 -6.78
C THR A 504 -28.09 -46.65 -6.71
N MET A 505 -27.52 -45.58 -7.22
CA MET A 505 -28.23 -44.30 -7.31
C MET A 505 -29.10 -44.24 -8.56
N ASP A 506 -30.29 -43.66 -8.41
CA ASP A 506 -31.26 -43.50 -9.51
C ASP A 506 -31.43 -42.03 -9.88
N PHE A 507 -31.69 -41.76 -11.17
CA PHE A 507 -32.13 -40.43 -11.60
C PHE A 507 -33.47 -40.08 -10.93
N ASN A 508 -33.69 -38.77 -10.71
CA ASN A 508 -34.92 -38.24 -10.14
C ASN A 508 -35.20 -38.70 -8.69
N THR A 509 -34.17 -39.13 -7.98
CA THR A 509 -34.22 -39.56 -6.57
C THR A 509 -33.36 -38.63 -5.72
N ILE A 510 -33.87 -38.21 -4.57
CA ILE A 510 -33.15 -37.36 -3.61
C ILE A 510 -32.21 -38.24 -2.78
N TYR A 511 -30.99 -37.79 -2.63
CA TYR A 511 -30.03 -38.40 -1.72
C TYR A 511 -29.58 -37.39 -0.67
N GLU A 512 -29.63 -37.80 0.60
CA GLU A 512 -29.04 -37.09 1.71
C GLU A 512 -27.62 -37.63 1.94
N VAL A 513 -26.64 -36.76 1.95
CA VAL A 513 -25.25 -37.03 2.29
C VAL A 513 -24.93 -36.33 3.59
N LYS A 514 -24.56 -37.08 4.62
CA LYS A 514 -24.28 -36.57 5.94
C LYS A 514 -22.95 -37.09 6.47
N GLU A 515 -22.07 -36.23 6.87
CA GLU A 515 -20.82 -36.60 7.53
C GLU A 515 -21.08 -37.12 8.95
N THR A 516 -20.50 -38.25 9.29
CA THR A 516 -20.65 -38.94 10.59
C THR A 516 -19.35 -38.95 11.40
N SER A 517 -18.22 -38.92 10.71
CA SER A 517 -16.88 -38.84 11.33
C SER A 517 -15.97 -38.00 10.48
N THR A 518 -15.15 -37.17 11.11
CA THR A 518 -14.20 -36.30 10.42
C THR A 518 -12.74 -36.72 10.64
N ALA A 519 -11.84 -36.23 9.80
CA ALA A 519 -10.42 -36.42 9.98
C ALA A 519 -9.88 -35.67 11.25
N PRO A 520 -8.84 -36.21 11.92
CA PRO A 520 -8.20 -35.50 13.04
C PRO A 520 -7.79 -34.07 12.67
N GLY A 521 -7.94 -33.13 13.59
CA GLY A 521 -7.60 -31.72 13.37
C GLY A 521 -8.67 -30.89 12.68
N TYR A 522 -9.79 -31.50 12.26
CA TYR A 522 -10.92 -30.81 11.62
C TYR A 522 -12.16 -30.79 12.51
N LYS A 523 -13.05 -29.82 12.23
CA LYS A 523 -14.39 -29.76 12.80
C LYS A 523 -15.30 -30.66 12.00
N LEU A 524 -16.14 -31.46 12.68
CA LEU A 524 -17.18 -32.23 12.03
C LEU A 524 -18.26 -31.28 11.47
N ASP A 525 -18.54 -31.37 10.18
CA ASP A 525 -19.74 -30.77 9.59
C ASP A 525 -20.87 -31.80 9.51
N ALA A 526 -21.69 -31.82 10.53
CA ALA A 526 -22.85 -32.72 10.58
C ALA A 526 -24.07 -32.21 9.77
N THR A 527 -23.91 -31.15 8.99
CA THR A 527 -24.97 -30.59 8.14
C THR A 527 -25.32 -31.58 7.06
N PRO A 528 -26.60 -31.98 6.90
CA PRO A 528 -27.00 -32.85 5.80
C PRO A 528 -27.04 -32.07 4.48
N HIS A 529 -26.46 -32.65 3.44
CA HIS A 529 -26.53 -32.14 2.07
C HIS A 529 -27.49 -33.00 1.27
N TYR A 530 -28.41 -32.38 0.53
CA TYR A 530 -29.38 -33.05 -0.29
C TYR A 530 -29.08 -32.83 -1.77
N ILE A 531 -29.03 -33.90 -2.54
CA ILE A 531 -28.70 -33.85 -3.97
C ILE A 531 -29.62 -34.76 -4.80
N MET A 532 -30.04 -34.27 -5.96
CA MET A 532 -30.75 -35.06 -6.94
C MET A 532 -30.13 -34.82 -8.32
N CYS A 533 -29.86 -35.91 -9.03
CA CYS A 533 -29.57 -35.86 -10.46
C CYS A 533 -30.88 -36.03 -11.23
N VAL A 534 -31.37 -34.95 -11.85
CA VAL A 534 -32.64 -34.94 -12.57
C VAL A 534 -32.45 -35.31 -14.04
N LYS A 535 -33.36 -36.13 -14.56
CA LYS A 535 -33.39 -36.51 -15.96
C LYS A 535 -34.82 -36.41 -16.48
N GLN A 536 -35.01 -35.88 -17.69
CA GLN A 536 -36.29 -35.85 -18.36
C GLN A 536 -36.69 -37.24 -18.84
N VAL A 537 -37.96 -37.54 -18.71
CA VAL A 537 -38.61 -38.72 -19.28
C VAL A 537 -39.64 -38.19 -20.26
N GLU A 538 -39.58 -38.60 -21.52
CA GLU A 538 -40.44 -38.09 -22.60
C GLU A 538 -40.51 -36.57 -22.70
N GLY A 539 -39.38 -35.90 -22.49
CA GLY A 539 -39.23 -34.42 -22.57
C GLY A 539 -39.75 -33.64 -21.38
N LYS A 540 -40.13 -34.30 -20.26
CA LYS A 540 -40.64 -33.69 -19.03
C LYS A 540 -39.92 -34.25 -17.81
N TYR A 541 -39.73 -33.42 -16.79
CA TYR A 541 -39.28 -33.92 -15.49
C TYR A 541 -40.43 -34.65 -14.77
N PRO A 542 -40.19 -35.83 -14.16
CA PRO A 542 -41.18 -36.49 -13.29
C PRO A 542 -41.60 -35.57 -12.13
N ASP A 543 -42.80 -35.82 -11.59
CA ASP A 543 -43.40 -35.00 -10.53
C ASP A 543 -42.46 -34.88 -9.31
N ALA A 544 -41.77 -35.93 -8.91
CA ALA A 544 -40.79 -35.92 -7.82
C ALA A 544 -39.61 -35.01 -8.08
N ALA A 545 -39.09 -35.00 -9.32
CA ALA A 545 -37.99 -34.12 -9.72
C ALA A 545 -38.43 -32.65 -9.78
N THR A 546 -39.63 -32.41 -10.34
CA THR A 546 -40.23 -31.07 -10.40
C THR A 546 -40.45 -30.51 -8.99
N ALA A 547 -41.00 -31.31 -8.08
CA ALA A 547 -41.22 -30.91 -6.69
C ALA A 547 -39.92 -30.56 -5.98
N TYR A 548 -38.84 -31.34 -6.18
CA TYR A 548 -37.55 -31.05 -5.58
C TYR A 548 -36.87 -29.81 -6.18
N ILE A 549 -36.94 -29.61 -7.49
CA ILE A 549 -36.42 -28.38 -8.14
C ILE A 549 -37.09 -27.14 -7.56
N GLU A 550 -38.42 -27.13 -7.43
CA GLU A 550 -39.16 -26.01 -6.84
C GLU A 550 -38.84 -25.82 -5.36
N TYR A 551 -38.65 -26.90 -4.60
CA TYR A 551 -38.22 -26.85 -3.22
C TYR A 551 -36.83 -26.17 -3.09
N CYS A 552 -35.85 -26.54 -3.92
CA CYS A 552 -34.51 -25.92 -3.92
C CYS A 552 -34.56 -24.41 -4.25
N LYS A 553 -35.41 -24.02 -5.23
CA LYS A 553 -35.62 -22.58 -5.55
C LYS A 553 -36.20 -21.79 -4.38
N GLN A 554 -37.08 -22.40 -3.59
CA GLN A 554 -37.68 -21.75 -2.40
C GLN A 554 -36.67 -21.63 -1.28
N MET A 555 -35.84 -22.66 -1.05
CA MET A 555 -34.88 -22.69 0.05
C MET A 555 -33.69 -21.76 -0.17
N LYS A 556 -33.29 -21.46 -1.41
CA LYS A 556 -32.19 -20.58 -1.80
C LYS A 556 -30.87 -20.91 -1.11
N ASP A 557 -30.62 -22.17 -0.81
CA ASP A 557 -29.41 -22.68 -0.18
C ASP A 557 -28.88 -23.84 -1.03
N ASP A 558 -28.04 -23.51 -2.01
CA ASP A 558 -27.46 -24.46 -2.94
C ASP A 558 -26.23 -25.19 -2.38
N THR A 559 -25.74 -24.79 -1.20
CA THR A 559 -24.76 -25.57 -0.45
C THR A 559 -25.37 -26.77 0.22
N LYS A 560 -26.65 -26.67 0.62
CA LYS A 560 -27.41 -27.73 1.29
C LYS A 560 -28.30 -28.50 0.35
N TYR A 561 -28.93 -27.86 -0.65
CA TYR A 561 -29.88 -28.44 -1.56
C TYR A 561 -29.39 -28.28 -3.00
N LYS A 562 -28.98 -29.38 -3.62
CA LYS A 562 -28.36 -29.35 -4.96
C LYS A 562 -29.18 -30.11 -6.00
N VAL A 563 -29.39 -29.47 -7.14
CA VAL A 563 -29.95 -30.12 -8.34
C VAL A 563 -28.84 -30.20 -9.38
N VAL A 564 -28.69 -31.40 -9.97
CA VAL A 564 -27.74 -31.63 -11.07
C VAL A 564 -28.52 -32.15 -12.25
N TYR A 565 -28.22 -31.68 -13.46
CA TYR A 565 -29.01 -31.95 -14.63
C TYR A 565 -28.36 -32.99 -15.57
N ASP A 566 -29.06 -34.05 -15.87
CA ASP A 566 -28.85 -35.08 -16.92
C ASP A 566 -27.36 -35.41 -17.17
N THR A 567 -26.64 -35.76 -16.11
CA THR A 567 -25.23 -36.18 -16.18
C THR A 567 -25.05 -37.57 -15.58
N LYS A 568 -24.15 -38.35 -16.18
CA LYS A 568 -23.81 -39.68 -15.68
C LYS A 568 -22.95 -39.61 -14.42
N ASN A 569 -22.03 -38.66 -14.37
CA ASN A 569 -21.10 -38.48 -13.25
C ASN A 569 -21.26 -37.07 -12.73
N PHE A 570 -21.50 -36.93 -11.45
CA PHE A 570 -21.58 -35.63 -10.78
C PHE A 570 -20.88 -35.67 -9.44
N PHE A 571 -20.61 -34.55 -8.87
CA PHE A 571 -19.87 -34.46 -7.62
C PHE A 571 -20.52 -33.52 -6.60
N LEU A 572 -20.28 -33.83 -5.35
CA LEU A 572 -20.59 -32.99 -4.20
C LEU A 572 -19.32 -32.70 -3.48
N GLU A 573 -18.88 -31.44 -3.49
CA GLU A 573 -17.76 -30.99 -2.69
C GLU A 573 -18.25 -30.60 -1.30
N ILE A 574 -17.59 -31.16 -0.27
CA ILE A 574 -17.87 -30.87 1.13
C ILE A 574 -16.54 -30.47 1.77
N TYR A 575 -16.55 -29.34 2.47
CA TYR A 575 -15.40 -28.73 3.07
C TYR A 575 -15.47 -28.85 4.58
N ASN A 576 -14.34 -29.15 5.26
CA ASN A 576 -14.26 -29.02 6.71
C ASN A 576 -13.29 -27.93 7.09
N GLU A 577 -13.69 -27.15 8.09
CA GLU A 577 -12.84 -26.12 8.68
C GLU A 577 -11.77 -26.78 9.56
N GLN A 578 -10.50 -26.44 9.33
CA GLN A 578 -9.44 -26.85 10.20
C GLN A 578 -9.61 -26.20 11.59
N LYS A 579 -9.37 -26.96 12.66
CA LYS A 579 -9.41 -26.42 14.02
C LYS A 579 -8.38 -25.30 14.20
N GLY A 580 -7.21 -25.42 13.55
CA GLY A 580 -6.13 -24.45 13.63
C GLY A 580 -5.52 -24.39 15.03
N ILE A 581 -4.59 -23.45 15.25
CA ILE A 581 -4.09 -23.10 16.59
C ILE A 581 -4.71 -21.77 16.97
N VAL A 582 -5.47 -21.76 18.07
CA VAL A 582 -6.12 -20.57 18.59
C VAL A 582 -5.16 -19.86 19.53
N VAL A 583 -5.02 -18.56 19.39
CA VAL A 583 -4.31 -17.69 20.34
C VAL A 583 -5.33 -16.89 21.11
N GLU A 584 -5.27 -16.98 22.43
CA GLU A 584 -6.07 -16.19 23.36
C GLU A 584 -5.21 -15.13 24.03
N LYS A 585 -5.66 -13.87 24.04
CA LYS A 585 -4.94 -12.78 24.68
C LYS A 585 -5.50 -12.49 26.06
N ALA A 586 -4.66 -12.59 27.07
CA ALA A 586 -5.01 -12.31 28.47
C ALA A 586 -4.11 -11.20 29.06
N PHE A 587 -4.58 -10.57 30.16
CA PHE A 587 -3.87 -9.49 30.84
C PHE A 587 -3.87 -9.70 32.37
N ILE A 588 -2.80 -9.26 33.03
CA ILE A 588 -2.69 -9.06 34.46
C ILE A 588 -2.15 -7.65 34.69
N ASN A 589 -3.00 -6.75 35.20
CA ASN A 589 -2.72 -5.31 35.24
C ASN A 589 -2.41 -4.78 36.66
N ASP A 590 -2.39 -5.63 37.69
CA ASP A 590 -2.03 -5.25 39.03
C ASP A 590 -1.09 -6.27 39.69
N ALA A 591 -0.37 -5.85 40.71
CA ALA A 591 0.57 -6.70 41.44
C ALA A 591 -0.11 -7.87 42.17
N ALA A 592 -1.39 -7.75 42.51
CA ALA A 592 -2.18 -8.78 43.18
C ALA A 592 -2.84 -9.78 42.21
N GLY A 593 -2.75 -9.55 40.88
CA GLY A 593 -3.33 -10.43 39.84
C GLY A 593 -4.86 -10.33 39.71
N ASN A 594 -5.49 -9.31 40.33
CA ASN A 594 -6.94 -9.17 40.37
C ASN A 594 -7.53 -8.43 39.16
N SER A 595 -6.77 -7.51 38.55
CA SER A 595 -7.23 -6.76 37.37
C SER A 595 -6.85 -7.48 36.10
N ARG A 596 -7.86 -7.96 35.37
CA ARG A 596 -7.71 -8.68 34.09
C ARG A 596 -8.31 -7.92 32.91
N LYS A 597 -8.52 -6.61 33.03
CA LYS A 597 -9.11 -5.80 31.98
C LYS A 597 -8.16 -5.72 30.76
N PRO A 598 -8.67 -5.91 29.53
CA PRO A 598 -7.90 -5.71 28.33
C PRO A 598 -7.31 -4.29 28.24
N VAL A 599 -6.09 -4.20 27.72
CA VAL A 599 -5.44 -2.93 27.41
C VAL A 599 -5.59 -2.67 25.92
N SER A 600 -6.04 -1.46 25.56
CA SER A 600 -6.21 -1.08 24.15
C SER A 600 -4.88 -1.10 23.39
N GLY A 601 -4.91 -1.60 22.17
CA GLY A 601 -3.74 -1.77 21.31
C GLY A 601 -3.84 -3.00 20.44
N THR A 602 -2.91 -3.14 19.49
CA THR A 602 -2.80 -4.32 18.63
C THR A 602 -1.68 -5.21 19.14
N TYR A 603 -2.02 -6.47 19.39
CA TYR A 603 -1.11 -7.52 19.86
C TYR A 603 -0.91 -8.52 18.73
N ARG A 604 0.34 -8.76 18.36
CA ARG A 604 0.74 -9.59 17.22
C ARG A 604 1.36 -10.88 17.72
N PHE A 605 1.06 -11.98 17.04
CA PHE A 605 1.55 -13.31 17.38
C PHE A 605 2.15 -13.95 16.16
N GLY A 606 3.37 -14.45 16.29
CA GLY A 606 4.08 -15.20 15.28
C GLY A 606 4.03 -16.71 15.55
N LEU A 607 3.87 -17.49 14.49
CA LEU A 607 3.95 -18.94 14.51
C LEU A 607 5.32 -19.38 14.00
N TYR A 608 5.98 -20.27 14.72
CA TYR A 608 7.32 -20.76 14.40
C TYR A 608 7.37 -22.30 14.39
N ASN A 609 8.31 -22.84 13.63
CA ASN A 609 8.58 -24.30 13.61
C ASN A 609 9.71 -24.71 14.55
N ASN A 610 10.19 -23.82 15.42
CA ASN A 610 11.24 -24.09 16.39
C ASN A 610 10.94 -23.42 17.73
N ALA A 611 11.37 -24.04 18.82
CA ALA A 611 11.11 -23.61 20.18
C ALA A 611 11.83 -22.31 20.57
N GLU A 612 12.85 -21.92 19.84
CA GLU A 612 13.63 -20.72 20.08
C GLU A 612 13.06 -19.49 19.38
N GLY A 613 12.09 -19.64 18.47
CA GLY A 613 11.54 -18.56 17.66
C GLY A 613 12.61 -17.89 16.77
N ILE A 614 13.54 -18.69 16.23
CA ILE A 614 14.61 -18.21 15.36
C ILE A 614 14.11 -18.16 13.92
N GLY A 615 14.47 -17.08 13.22
CA GLY A 615 14.07 -16.84 11.82
C GLY A 615 12.74 -16.07 11.71
N SER A 616 12.24 -15.94 10.51
CA SER A 616 10.94 -15.32 10.26
C SER A 616 9.80 -16.23 10.71
N PRO A 617 8.70 -15.67 11.25
CA PRO A 617 7.53 -16.47 11.56
C PRO A 617 6.91 -17.05 10.29
N LEU A 618 6.36 -18.26 10.40
CA LEU A 618 5.62 -18.94 9.31
C LEU A 618 4.32 -18.21 8.98
N ASP A 619 3.69 -17.63 10.00
CA ASP A 619 2.46 -16.85 9.90
C ASP A 619 2.35 -15.84 11.05
N ILE A 620 1.62 -14.74 10.85
CA ILE A 620 1.37 -13.74 11.88
C ILE A 620 -0.13 -13.48 11.96
N VAL A 621 -0.67 -13.54 13.18
CA VAL A 621 -2.05 -13.12 13.46
C VAL A 621 -2.07 -12.00 14.48
N SER A 622 -3.14 -11.19 14.47
CA SER A 622 -3.26 -10.03 15.35
C SER A 622 -4.58 -9.99 16.09
N ILE A 623 -4.53 -9.47 17.32
CA ILE A 623 -5.69 -9.21 18.17
C ILE A 623 -5.69 -7.73 18.52
N THR A 624 -6.75 -7.01 18.15
CA THR A 624 -6.88 -5.59 18.46
C THR A 624 -7.95 -5.35 19.52
N TYR A 625 -7.57 -4.64 20.57
CA TYR A 625 -8.46 -4.14 21.62
C TYR A 625 -8.70 -2.64 21.48
N SER A 626 -9.95 -2.24 21.44
CA SER A 626 -10.37 -0.84 21.48
C SER A 626 -10.56 -0.36 22.93
N PRO A 627 -10.50 0.94 23.19
CA PRO A 627 -10.82 1.47 24.51
C PRO A 627 -12.21 1.03 24.99
N GLY A 628 -12.29 0.41 26.17
CA GLY A 628 -13.53 -0.09 26.74
C GLY A 628 -13.88 -1.55 26.45
N ASP A 629 -13.10 -2.25 25.64
CA ASP A 629 -13.26 -3.70 25.44
C ASP A 629 -13.07 -4.44 26.77
N THR A 630 -13.96 -5.39 27.05
CA THR A 630 -13.93 -6.21 28.27
C THR A 630 -13.83 -7.71 28.00
N ALA A 631 -14.20 -8.14 26.78
CA ALA A 631 -14.19 -9.54 26.40
C ALA A 631 -12.79 -10.02 26.01
N VAL A 632 -12.47 -11.25 26.32
CA VAL A 632 -11.30 -11.95 25.79
C VAL A 632 -11.46 -12.09 24.28
N LYS A 633 -10.41 -11.73 23.54
CA LYS A 633 -10.37 -11.88 22.09
C LYS A 633 -9.37 -12.95 21.71
N THR A 634 -9.65 -13.60 20.58
CA THR A 634 -8.83 -14.67 20.04
C THR A 634 -8.44 -14.36 18.59
N ALA A 635 -7.33 -14.93 18.15
CA ALA A 635 -6.94 -15.04 16.75
C ALA A 635 -6.61 -16.51 16.44
N LYS A 636 -6.52 -16.88 15.18
CA LYS A 636 -6.36 -18.27 14.79
C LYS A 636 -5.36 -18.39 13.64
N PHE A 637 -4.35 -19.23 13.83
CA PHE A 637 -3.50 -19.70 12.75
C PHE A 637 -4.19 -20.83 11.99
N LYS A 638 -4.16 -20.77 10.68
CA LYS A 638 -4.82 -21.69 9.75
C LYS A 638 -3.78 -22.34 8.82
N ASN A 639 -4.24 -23.27 7.98
CA ASN A 639 -3.40 -23.95 6.97
C ASN A 639 -2.19 -24.67 7.57
N LEU A 640 -2.39 -25.31 8.70
CA LEU A 640 -1.34 -25.99 9.44
C LEU A 640 -1.18 -27.44 8.98
N ALA A 641 0.04 -27.93 8.94
CA ALA A 641 0.28 -29.37 8.81
C ALA A 641 -0.24 -30.09 10.06
N LEU A 642 -1.05 -31.12 9.86
CA LEU A 642 -1.61 -31.92 10.94
C LEU A 642 -0.49 -32.68 11.70
N ASN A 643 -0.67 -32.84 13.00
CA ASN A 643 0.29 -33.53 13.89
C ASN A 643 1.71 -32.95 13.90
N THR A 644 1.85 -31.69 13.48
CA THR A 644 3.11 -30.96 13.53
C THR A 644 3.09 -30.01 14.71
N THR A 645 4.15 -30.03 15.51
CA THR A 645 4.32 -29.07 16.62
C THR A 645 4.81 -27.74 16.11
N TYR A 646 4.11 -26.69 16.50
CA TYR A 646 4.44 -25.30 16.26
C TYR A 646 4.61 -24.58 17.59
N TYR A 647 5.25 -23.40 17.54
CA TYR A 647 5.49 -22.58 18.72
C TYR A 647 4.93 -21.18 18.48
N VAL A 648 4.07 -20.73 19.40
CA VAL A 648 3.43 -19.43 19.34
C VAL A 648 4.18 -18.44 20.20
N PHE A 649 4.56 -17.31 19.63
CA PHE A 649 5.16 -16.19 20.35
C PHE A 649 4.40 -14.91 20.12
N GLU A 650 4.17 -14.12 21.16
CA GLU A 650 3.81 -12.73 21.01
C GLU A 650 5.01 -11.95 20.49
N LEU A 651 4.78 -10.97 19.62
CA LEU A 651 5.82 -10.15 19.00
C LEU A 651 5.89 -8.80 19.68
N ASP A 652 7.10 -8.30 19.90
CA ASP A 652 7.33 -6.94 20.40
C ASP A 652 7.07 -5.86 19.32
N ASP A 653 7.28 -4.59 19.66
CA ASP A 653 7.10 -3.47 18.72
C ASP A 653 8.08 -3.52 17.53
N ASN A 654 9.16 -4.31 17.62
CA ASN A 654 10.14 -4.55 16.56
C ASN A 654 9.93 -5.91 15.83
N ASN A 655 8.78 -6.55 16.02
CA ASN A 655 8.44 -7.86 15.47
C ASN A 655 9.36 -9.02 15.93
N GLN A 656 10.02 -8.88 17.08
CA GLN A 656 10.84 -9.96 17.62
C GLN A 656 10.01 -10.86 18.54
N PRO A 657 10.21 -12.18 18.50
CA PRO A 657 9.47 -13.12 19.35
C PRO A 657 9.87 -12.96 20.82
N ILE A 658 8.86 -12.78 21.68
CA ILE A 658 9.04 -12.63 23.11
C ILE A 658 9.07 -14.02 23.76
N LYS A 659 10.16 -14.35 24.41
CA LYS A 659 10.34 -15.64 25.09
C LYS A 659 9.45 -15.76 26.33
N VAL A 660 9.26 -16.98 26.78
CA VAL A 660 8.51 -17.28 28.02
C VAL A 660 9.08 -16.50 29.21
N SER A 661 8.25 -15.76 29.89
CA SER A 661 8.63 -14.91 31.05
C SER A 661 9.64 -13.81 30.73
N GLN A 662 9.81 -13.44 29.45
CA GLN A 662 10.65 -12.34 29.05
C GLN A 662 9.92 -11.01 29.21
N GLU A 663 10.68 -9.96 29.57
CA GLU A 663 10.20 -8.59 29.54
C GLU A 663 10.34 -8.03 28.12
N ALA A 664 9.29 -7.40 27.63
CA ALA A 664 9.28 -6.77 26.32
C ALA A 664 8.41 -5.53 26.27
N THR A 665 8.65 -4.67 25.30
CA THR A 665 7.81 -3.50 25.02
C THR A 665 6.79 -3.85 23.94
N ILE A 666 5.51 -3.70 24.25
CA ILE A 666 4.39 -3.92 23.35
C ILE A 666 3.45 -2.72 23.47
N ASN A 667 3.10 -2.10 22.34
CA ASN A 667 2.28 -0.88 22.33
C ASN A 667 2.86 0.21 23.25
N LYS A 668 4.19 0.37 23.27
CA LYS A 668 4.94 1.33 24.11
C LYS A 668 4.80 1.10 25.62
N GLN A 669 4.36 -0.07 26.06
CA GLN A 669 4.26 -0.46 27.47
C GLN A 669 5.13 -1.69 27.75
N GLN A 670 5.70 -1.77 28.95
CA GLN A 670 6.51 -2.92 29.37
C GLN A 670 5.64 -4.00 29.99
N TYR A 671 5.82 -5.23 29.53
CA TYR A 671 5.14 -6.42 30.03
C TYR A 671 6.13 -7.57 30.23
N THR A 672 5.82 -8.45 31.20
CA THR A 672 6.33 -9.82 31.19
C THR A 672 5.29 -10.68 30.47
N VAL A 673 5.69 -11.39 29.43
CA VAL A 673 4.79 -12.27 28.67
C VAL A 673 4.89 -13.70 29.19
N LYS A 674 3.76 -14.28 29.54
CA LYS A 674 3.63 -15.68 29.94
C LYS A 674 2.74 -16.42 28.96
N TYR A 675 3.08 -17.68 28.71
CA TYR A 675 2.26 -18.54 27.86
C TYR A 675 1.70 -19.69 28.67
N SER A 676 0.57 -20.21 28.24
CA SER A 676 0.00 -21.45 28.75
C SER A 676 -0.77 -22.15 27.64
N ASN A 677 -0.62 -23.46 27.58
CA ASN A 677 -1.41 -24.35 26.73
C ASN A 677 -1.97 -25.46 27.60
N ALA A 678 -3.18 -25.24 28.15
CA ALA A 678 -3.77 -26.11 29.16
C ALA A 678 -4.17 -27.50 28.64
N ASN A 679 -4.37 -27.64 27.33
CA ASN A 679 -4.88 -28.86 26.69
C ASN A 679 -4.01 -29.30 25.51
N SER A 680 -2.71 -29.01 25.56
CA SER A 680 -1.80 -29.38 24.48
C SER A 680 -1.83 -30.86 24.22
N GLN A 681 -2.04 -31.24 22.97
CA GLN A 681 -1.86 -32.60 22.47
C GLN A 681 -0.49 -32.78 21.81
N SER A 682 0.36 -31.75 21.86
CA SER A 682 1.74 -31.82 21.39
C SER A 682 2.55 -32.73 22.29
N GLU A 683 3.45 -33.52 21.71
CA GLU A 683 4.46 -34.30 22.47
C GLU A 683 5.49 -33.40 23.16
N ASP A 684 5.66 -32.16 22.66
CA ASP A 684 6.50 -31.12 23.27
C ASP A 684 5.79 -30.47 24.46
N THR A 685 6.44 -30.47 25.61
CA THR A 685 5.91 -29.94 26.88
C THR A 685 6.10 -28.42 27.04
N SER A 686 6.66 -27.73 26.06
CA SER A 686 6.83 -26.28 26.11
C SER A 686 5.47 -25.58 26.19
N VAL A 687 5.34 -24.59 27.07
CA VAL A 687 4.05 -23.92 27.36
C VAL A 687 3.47 -23.13 26.18
N ASN A 688 4.26 -22.86 25.15
CA ASN A 688 3.85 -22.20 23.90
C ASN A 688 3.88 -23.18 22.69
N ALA A 689 4.17 -24.47 22.90
CA ALA A 689 4.07 -25.50 21.89
C ALA A 689 2.61 -25.88 21.66
N ALA A 690 2.21 -26.08 20.43
CA ALA A 690 0.84 -26.40 20.04
C ALA A 690 0.79 -27.16 18.73
N ILE A 691 -0.19 -28.02 18.59
CA ILE A 691 -0.59 -28.64 17.32
C ILE A 691 -1.97 -28.13 16.88
N CYS A 692 -2.34 -28.45 15.65
CA CYS A 692 -3.67 -28.08 15.15
C CYS A 692 -4.78 -28.58 16.07
N GLY A 693 -5.59 -27.66 16.60
CA GLY A 693 -6.66 -27.91 17.56
C GLY A 693 -6.39 -27.38 18.97
N ASP A 694 -5.18 -26.98 19.25
CA ASP A 694 -4.79 -26.44 20.56
C ASP A 694 -5.11 -24.95 20.70
N THR A 695 -5.12 -24.48 21.97
CA THR A 695 -5.28 -23.07 22.31
C THR A 695 -4.09 -22.62 23.18
N VAL A 696 -3.34 -21.64 22.69
CA VAL A 696 -2.27 -20.99 23.45
C VAL A 696 -2.75 -19.67 23.99
N THR A 697 -2.70 -19.49 25.32
CA THR A 697 -3.00 -18.23 25.97
C THR A 697 -1.72 -17.45 26.21
N ALA A 698 -1.61 -16.26 25.64
CA ALA A 698 -0.53 -15.32 25.90
C ALA A 698 -1.02 -14.25 26.91
N THR A 699 -0.40 -14.23 28.08
CA THR A 699 -0.76 -13.34 29.19
C THR A 699 0.28 -12.26 29.36
N ASN A 700 -0.11 -10.99 29.19
CA ASN A 700 0.73 -9.84 29.46
C ASN A 700 0.55 -9.37 30.90
N GLN A 701 1.59 -9.54 31.69
CA GLN A 701 1.67 -9.02 33.03
C GLN A 701 2.33 -7.65 33.00
N ASN A 702 1.56 -6.60 33.30
CA ASN A 702 2.04 -5.23 33.31
C ASN A 702 2.95 -5.01 34.54
N HIS A 703 4.14 -4.45 34.30
CA HIS A 703 4.99 -3.93 35.39
C HIS A 703 4.50 -2.55 35.80
N ILE A 704 3.42 -2.49 36.53
CA ILE A 704 3.06 -1.26 37.23
C ILE A 704 4.10 -1.11 38.34
N LYS A 705 5.06 -0.22 38.17
CA LYS A 705 5.81 0.32 39.29
C LYS A 705 4.78 1.05 40.15
N GLU A 706 4.29 0.39 41.16
CA GLU A 706 3.62 1.12 42.27
C GLU A 706 4.67 2.14 42.75
N LEU A 707 4.44 3.39 42.45
CA LEU A 707 5.15 4.44 43.15
C LEU A 707 4.91 4.16 44.62
N PRO A 708 5.98 4.02 45.44
CA PRO A 708 5.79 3.85 46.86
C PRO A 708 4.74 4.88 47.34
N SER A 709 3.76 4.45 48.11
CA SER A 709 2.67 5.31 48.63
C SER A 709 3.22 6.35 49.61
N THR A 710 4.28 7.05 49.23
CA THR A 710 4.94 8.13 49.98
C THR A 710 4.09 9.42 50.01
N GLY A 711 2.95 9.44 49.27
CA GLY A 711 2.18 10.66 49.11
C GLY A 711 1.08 10.89 50.17
N SER A 712 0.56 9.88 50.86
CA SER A 712 -0.60 10.12 51.72
C SER A 712 -0.25 10.66 53.10
N CYS A 713 0.85 10.26 53.72
CA CYS A 713 1.29 10.79 55.00
C CYS A 713 1.97 12.16 54.90
N GLY A 714 2.76 12.41 53.83
CA GLY A 714 3.47 13.68 53.61
C GLY A 714 2.50 14.86 53.43
N VAL A 715 1.46 14.70 52.63
CA VAL A 715 0.48 15.77 52.38
C VAL A 715 -0.35 16.06 53.62
N LEU A 716 -0.64 15.06 54.45
CA LEU A 716 -1.36 15.27 55.72
C LEU A 716 -0.51 16.05 56.72
N ILE A 717 0.81 15.75 56.81
CA ILE A 717 1.75 16.47 57.69
C ILE A 717 1.90 17.92 57.24
N TYR A 718 2.03 18.19 55.95
CA TYR A 718 2.12 19.58 55.45
C TYR A 718 0.80 20.35 55.58
N ARG A 719 -0.36 19.71 55.46
CA ARG A 719 -1.67 20.32 55.73
C ARG A 719 -1.86 20.61 57.23
N LEU A 720 -1.44 19.70 58.11
CA LEU A 720 -1.45 19.92 59.56
C LEU A 720 -0.47 21.02 59.98
N ALA A 721 0.77 21.02 59.44
CA ALA A 721 1.75 22.07 59.68
C ALA A 721 1.27 23.43 59.16
N GLY A 722 0.65 23.50 58.00
CA GLY A 722 0.04 24.70 57.43
C GLY A 722 -1.12 25.22 58.29
N ALA A 723 -1.99 24.35 58.77
CA ALA A 723 -3.10 24.72 59.67
C ALA A 723 -2.62 25.24 61.02
N ILE A 724 -1.55 24.65 61.60
CA ILE A 724 -0.92 25.13 62.84
C ILE A 724 -0.28 26.49 62.63
N LEU A 725 0.42 26.74 61.54
CA LEU A 725 0.99 28.04 61.22
C LEU A 725 -0.07 29.14 61.04
N ILE A 726 -1.21 28.82 60.40
CA ILE A 726 -2.34 29.75 60.28
C ILE A 726 -2.95 30.06 61.62
N LEU A 727 -3.17 29.03 62.49
CA LEU A 727 -3.64 29.23 63.88
C LEU A 727 -2.69 30.09 64.68
N PHE A 728 -1.37 29.88 64.58
CA PHE A 728 -0.35 30.68 65.24
C PHE A 728 -0.35 32.13 64.76
N ALA A 729 -0.53 32.37 63.48
CA ALA A 729 -0.63 33.71 62.88
C ALA A 729 -1.90 34.44 63.36
N VAL A 730 -3.01 33.73 63.47
CA VAL A 730 -4.28 34.28 64.00
C VAL A 730 -4.16 34.60 65.48
N VAL A 731 -3.54 33.73 66.27
CA VAL A 731 -3.29 33.99 67.74
C VAL A 731 -2.36 35.19 67.91
N LEU A 732 -1.29 35.31 67.11
CA LEU A 732 -0.40 36.50 67.13
C LEU A 732 -1.11 37.79 66.70
N MET A 733 -2.01 37.72 65.74
CA MET A 733 -2.86 38.87 65.34
C MET A 733 -3.83 39.27 66.47
N LEU A 734 -4.46 38.27 67.12
CA LEU A 734 -5.37 38.54 68.26
C LEU A 734 -4.66 39.05 69.51
N MET A 735 -3.38 38.66 69.72
CA MET A 735 -2.55 39.21 70.81
C MET A 735 -2.13 40.66 70.51
N LYS A 736 -1.87 40.99 69.22
CA LYS A 736 -1.54 42.36 68.81
C LYS A 736 -2.73 43.32 68.78
N TYR A 737 -3.96 42.81 68.82
CA TYR A 737 -5.18 43.63 68.94
C TYR A 737 -5.65 43.86 70.36
N LYS A 738 -4.90 43.32 71.39
CA LYS A 738 -5.19 43.50 72.82
C LYS A 738 -4.18 44.41 73.53
N GLU A 739 -3.21 44.90 72.83
CA GLU A 739 -2.39 46.08 73.23
C GLU A 739 -2.92 47.32 72.45
#